data_b08aff66d0b03a84ea8cf856db87cc8b
#
_entry.id   b08aff66d0b03a84ea8cf856db87cc8b
#
_cell.length_a   1.000
_cell.length_b   1.000
_cell.length_c   1.000
_cell.angle_alpha   90.00
_cell.angle_beta   90.00
_cell.angle_gamma   90.00
#
_symmetry.space_group_name_H-M   'P 1'
#
loop_
_entity.id
_entity.type
_entity.pdbx_description
1 polymer ?
#
loop_
_entity_poly.entity_id
_entity_poly.type
_entity_poly.pdbx_seq_one_letter_code
_entity_poly.pdbx_strand_id
1 'polypeptide(L)'
;MPGCIAFDADVIGRRRTGDESVATGLLGAIARRDDVPFTVLAYVRDPARVPEAITGSGAVRAVPVAVGSNYRRVAVSLPARLRADRPLLYHGNYVLPPGLGCPGVVTVHDCSYHYAPELMPTADRLAFQRFVPWSVRRAARVVAVSEHARADLLHAVGGLDPARVVAIPNGIGSAFHPDDTAAGRVRERHGLEPGYILFIGALQPRKNLGRLLEAYAAVRTARGDAPPLVLVGDAKHGGDEVDDRVAALGLGGHVRRIGYEEDADGLRELYAAAGVFAFPSLYEGFGLPVAEAMACGTPVLAADATALPETTGDAAVLVDPLSVAAIAEGLERLLDDAALREACRTAGLERARELSWDTAAERYLAVWREVADAAPARRPVRTVAPGRPARVVAAITSTGQADDVPAAIAGLRAQGLGDDLTIVVVANRPGDGTAELVREHHPDCVLVERPETRSYAENQAVAFAAAPGEHLVIVNPDAAAQPGCLPALLAFMDAHPACGVVAPVLRNLDGSYQEAARRFPEPVGSAIRRTPLRRLLPPERHAADHYLGEPDAARPVDWSLGAFLMIRRAAWDDVGGFDEAFAPLYVEEIELQWRLWQRGWEVWQEPAAEVVDAHQAASDGPFLDHRTVWHLRNLGRFIRRHPTVLAGQAPALAPSQRRQASEQ
;
A
#
# COMPACT_ATOMS: atom_id res chain seq x y z
N MET A 1 -8.52 13.86 18.60
CA MET A 1 -8.94 12.43 18.65
C MET A 1 -7.67 11.61 18.67
N PRO A 2 -7.60 10.50 19.40
CA PRO A 2 -6.45 9.61 19.29
C PRO A 2 -6.27 9.20 17.81
N GLY A 3 -5.03 9.07 17.36
CA GLY A 3 -4.74 8.66 15.99
C GLY A 3 -5.31 7.27 15.68
N CYS A 4 -5.42 6.90 14.41
CA CYS A 4 -5.87 5.56 14.04
C CYS A 4 -4.79 4.81 13.24
N ILE A 5 -4.80 3.49 13.34
CA ILE A 5 -3.97 2.57 12.55
C ILE A 5 -4.89 1.77 11.64
N ALA A 6 -4.55 1.66 10.36
CA ALA A 6 -5.28 0.80 9.44
C ALA A 6 -4.61 -0.58 9.37
N PHE A 7 -5.38 -1.64 9.62
CA PHE A 7 -4.95 -3.02 9.56
C PHE A 7 -5.73 -3.77 8.48
N ASP A 8 -5.01 -4.47 7.59
CA ASP A 8 -5.64 -5.29 6.55
C ASP A 8 -6.18 -6.60 7.12
N ALA A 9 -7.48 -6.63 7.33
CA ALA A 9 -8.23 -7.79 7.83
C ALA A 9 -9.15 -8.41 6.74
N ASP A 10 -8.83 -8.23 5.46
CA ASP A 10 -9.59 -8.75 4.31
C ASP A 10 -9.83 -10.27 4.35
N VAL A 11 -9.01 -10.99 5.08
CA VAL A 11 -9.07 -12.43 5.24
C VAL A 11 -10.24 -12.90 6.11
N ILE A 12 -10.75 -12.05 7.00
CA ILE A 12 -11.84 -12.40 7.92
C ILE A 12 -13.12 -12.71 7.12
N GLY A 13 -13.73 -13.87 7.41
CA GLY A 13 -14.93 -14.37 6.74
C GLY A 13 -14.70 -14.99 5.37
N ARG A 14 -13.44 -15.29 4.99
CA ARG A 14 -13.09 -15.88 3.69
C ARG A 14 -12.73 -17.36 3.73
N ARG A 15 -12.87 -18.04 4.86
CA ARG A 15 -12.41 -19.43 5.08
C ARG A 15 -10.93 -19.62 4.70
N ARG A 16 -10.09 -18.63 4.99
CA ARG A 16 -8.64 -18.69 4.83
C ARG A 16 -8.01 -19.02 6.16
N THR A 17 -7.94 -20.28 6.47
CA THR A 17 -7.57 -20.86 7.75
C THR A 17 -6.46 -20.13 8.54
N GLY A 18 -5.20 -20.20 8.15
CA GLY A 18 -4.10 -19.62 8.93
C GLY A 18 -4.13 -18.09 9.01
N ASP A 19 -4.31 -17.41 7.87
CA ASP A 19 -4.28 -15.94 7.82
C ASP A 19 -5.47 -15.32 8.57
N GLU A 20 -6.64 -15.98 8.53
CA GLU A 20 -7.84 -15.55 9.26
C GLU A 20 -7.67 -15.71 10.76
N SER A 21 -7.08 -16.84 11.21
CA SER A 21 -6.76 -17.08 12.62
C SER A 21 -5.77 -16.04 13.15
N VAL A 22 -4.77 -15.65 12.36
CA VAL A 22 -3.82 -14.57 12.72
C VAL A 22 -4.54 -13.24 12.87
N ALA A 23 -5.36 -12.85 11.90
CA ALA A 23 -6.06 -11.56 11.95
C ALA A 23 -7.04 -11.49 13.12
N THR A 24 -7.86 -12.54 13.33
CA THR A 24 -8.84 -12.59 14.41
C THR A 24 -8.18 -12.71 15.78
N GLY A 25 -7.13 -13.51 15.92
CA GLY A 25 -6.39 -13.67 17.16
C GLY A 25 -5.71 -12.38 17.61
N LEU A 26 -4.98 -11.73 16.70
CA LEU A 26 -4.30 -10.46 16.96
C LEU A 26 -5.29 -9.33 17.31
N LEU A 27 -6.32 -9.14 16.47
CA LEU A 27 -7.32 -8.10 16.71
C LEU A 27 -8.15 -8.37 17.99
N GLY A 28 -8.45 -9.63 18.29
CA GLY A 28 -9.11 -10.03 19.53
C GLY A 28 -8.27 -9.74 20.77
N ALA A 29 -6.97 -9.99 20.71
CA ALA A 29 -6.05 -9.65 21.80
C ALA A 29 -5.96 -8.13 22.01
N ILE A 30 -5.86 -7.36 20.92
CA ILE A 30 -5.86 -5.89 20.98
C ILE A 30 -7.18 -5.36 21.55
N ALA A 31 -8.31 -5.94 21.17
CA ALA A 31 -9.63 -5.51 21.65
C ALA A 31 -9.83 -5.70 23.16
N ARG A 32 -9.14 -6.65 23.77
CA ARG A 32 -9.19 -6.88 25.24
C ARG A 32 -8.32 -5.93 26.06
N ARG A 33 -7.52 -5.08 25.42
CA ARG A 33 -6.55 -4.20 26.10
C ARG A 33 -7.11 -2.80 26.30
N ASP A 34 -6.87 -2.23 27.47
CA ASP A 34 -7.25 -0.85 27.82
C ASP A 34 -6.14 0.17 27.53
N ASP A 35 -4.89 -0.30 27.24
CA ASP A 35 -3.71 0.54 27.07
C ASP A 35 -3.38 0.87 25.61
N VAL A 36 -4.31 0.66 24.66
CA VAL A 36 -4.11 0.93 23.23
C VAL A 36 -4.31 2.42 22.96
N PRO A 37 -3.25 3.17 22.56
CA PRO A 37 -3.31 4.64 22.46
C PRO A 37 -3.98 5.15 21.18
N PHE A 38 -4.45 4.25 20.30
CA PHE A 38 -5.05 4.56 19.00
C PHE A 38 -6.21 3.60 18.69
N THR A 39 -7.08 3.99 17.77
CA THR A 39 -8.12 3.09 17.26
C THR A 39 -7.56 2.27 16.10
N VAL A 40 -7.76 0.95 16.11
CA VAL A 40 -7.41 0.07 15.00
C VAL A 40 -8.58 -0.03 14.02
N LEU A 41 -8.39 0.44 12.80
CA LEU A 41 -9.35 0.31 11.70
C LEU A 41 -9.08 -1.02 10.99
N ALA A 42 -9.85 -2.04 11.29
CA ALA A 42 -9.79 -3.33 10.62
C ALA A 42 -10.49 -3.22 9.25
N TYR A 43 -9.71 -3.22 8.17
CA TYR A 43 -10.23 -3.13 6.81
C TYR A 43 -10.70 -4.50 6.33
N VAL A 44 -11.99 -4.68 6.26
CA VAL A 44 -12.67 -5.94 5.94
C VAL A 44 -13.56 -5.82 4.71
N ARG A 45 -13.97 -6.95 4.14
CA ARG A 45 -14.99 -6.98 3.07
C ARG A 45 -16.39 -6.78 3.63
N ASP A 46 -16.68 -7.52 4.68
CA ASP A 46 -17.98 -7.55 5.33
C ASP A 46 -17.82 -7.36 6.85
N PRO A 47 -18.16 -6.19 7.40
CA PRO A 47 -18.11 -5.95 8.83
C PRO A 47 -18.95 -6.92 9.68
N ALA A 48 -20.02 -7.49 9.12
CA ALA A 48 -20.87 -8.44 9.85
C ALA A 48 -20.19 -9.80 10.12
N ARG A 49 -19.07 -10.07 9.42
CA ARG A 49 -18.25 -11.27 9.62
C ARG A 49 -17.20 -11.12 10.72
N VAL A 50 -16.98 -9.92 11.21
CA VAL A 50 -16.03 -9.68 12.32
C VAL A 50 -16.70 -10.04 13.64
N PRO A 51 -16.11 -10.92 14.46
CA PRO A 51 -16.69 -11.29 15.75
C PRO A 51 -16.95 -10.05 16.62
N GLU A 52 -18.11 -10.01 17.30
CA GLU A 52 -18.50 -8.92 18.18
C GLU A 52 -17.50 -8.69 19.30
N ALA A 53 -16.87 -9.76 19.80
CA ALA A 53 -15.79 -9.68 20.79
C ALA A 53 -14.59 -8.83 20.35
N ILE A 54 -14.39 -8.61 19.03
CA ILE A 54 -13.34 -7.75 18.48
C ILE A 54 -13.79 -6.29 18.41
N THR A 55 -15.03 -6.02 18.02
CA THR A 55 -15.53 -4.66 17.76
C THR A 55 -16.20 -4.00 18.97
N GLY A 56 -16.62 -4.77 19.96
CA GLY A 56 -17.38 -4.30 21.11
C GLY A 56 -16.60 -3.42 22.08
N SER A 57 -15.25 -3.50 22.11
CA SER A 57 -14.40 -2.72 23.03
C SER A 57 -14.17 -1.26 22.60
N GLY A 58 -14.45 -0.91 21.35
CA GLY A 58 -14.13 0.40 20.78
C GLY A 58 -12.66 0.60 20.38
N ALA A 59 -11.73 -0.26 20.82
CA ALA A 59 -10.32 -0.22 20.40
C ALA A 59 -10.14 -0.65 18.94
N VAL A 60 -11.00 -1.55 18.45
CA VAL A 60 -11.02 -2.04 17.07
C VAL A 60 -12.34 -1.69 16.40
N ARG A 61 -12.28 -1.12 15.20
CA ARG A 61 -13.46 -0.78 14.39
C ARG A 61 -13.38 -1.46 13.03
N ALA A 62 -14.37 -2.27 12.71
CA ALA A 62 -14.49 -2.86 11.37
C ALA A 62 -14.89 -1.80 10.34
N VAL A 63 -14.16 -1.75 9.24
CA VAL A 63 -14.33 -0.73 8.19
C VAL A 63 -14.44 -1.43 6.84
N PRO A 64 -15.56 -1.30 6.13
CA PRO A 64 -15.72 -1.94 4.84
C PRO A 64 -14.81 -1.30 3.79
N VAL A 65 -14.13 -2.15 3.02
CA VAL A 65 -13.36 -1.74 1.83
C VAL A 65 -13.97 -2.41 0.61
N ALA A 66 -14.45 -1.59 -0.33
CA ALA A 66 -15.10 -2.07 -1.55
C ALA A 66 -14.22 -3.02 -2.35
N VAL A 67 -14.81 -4.13 -2.82
CA VAL A 67 -14.10 -5.23 -3.48
C VAL A 67 -14.63 -5.45 -4.90
N GLY A 68 -13.72 -5.47 -5.87
CA GLY A 68 -13.94 -6.13 -7.15
C GLY A 68 -13.08 -7.41 -7.19
N SER A 69 -11.89 -7.33 -7.78
CA SER A 69 -10.85 -8.36 -7.65
C SER A 69 -9.84 -7.97 -6.56
N ASN A 70 -9.03 -8.92 -6.07
CA ASN A 70 -7.94 -8.64 -5.13
C ASN A 70 -6.99 -7.56 -5.67
N TYR A 71 -6.66 -7.59 -6.96
CA TYR A 71 -5.81 -6.59 -7.61
C TYR A 71 -6.43 -5.18 -7.57
N ARG A 72 -7.74 -5.08 -7.88
CA ARG A 72 -8.46 -3.80 -7.82
C ARG A 72 -8.56 -3.28 -6.39
N ARG A 73 -8.76 -4.17 -5.42
CA ARG A 73 -8.78 -3.81 -4.00
C ARG A 73 -7.45 -3.17 -3.60
N VAL A 74 -6.32 -3.84 -3.86
CA VAL A 74 -4.99 -3.35 -3.48
C VAL A 74 -4.60 -2.10 -4.27
N ALA A 75 -4.89 -2.03 -5.57
CA ALA A 75 -4.44 -0.93 -6.42
C ALA A 75 -5.32 0.33 -6.37
N VAL A 76 -6.61 0.21 -5.99
CA VAL A 76 -7.58 1.31 -6.09
C VAL A 76 -8.33 1.53 -4.77
N SER A 77 -9.02 0.49 -4.24
CA SER A 77 -9.94 0.67 -3.11
C SER A 77 -9.19 0.97 -1.80
N LEU A 78 -8.09 0.26 -1.52
CA LEU A 78 -7.25 0.52 -0.35
C LEU A 78 -6.62 1.91 -0.38
N PRO A 79 -5.95 2.36 -1.46
CA PRO A 79 -5.43 3.72 -1.54
C PRO A 79 -6.50 4.79 -1.34
N ALA A 80 -7.69 4.62 -1.91
CA ALA A 80 -8.80 5.56 -1.73
C ALA A 80 -9.27 5.62 -0.27
N ARG A 81 -9.40 4.44 0.37
CA ARG A 81 -9.80 4.35 1.78
C ARG A 81 -8.75 4.95 2.72
N LEU A 82 -7.48 4.64 2.51
CA LEU A 82 -6.37 5.19 3.29
C LEU A 82 -6.28 6.73 3.22
N ARG A 83 -6.57 7.30 2.04
CA ARG A 83 -6.65 8.77 1.91
C ARG A 83 -7.79 9.38 2.72
N ALA A 84 -8.94 8.70 2.77
CA ALA A 84 -10.10 9.16 3.54
C ALA A 84 -9.87 9.04 5.04
N ASP A 85 -9.36 7.92 5.52
CA ASP A 85 -9.19 7.65 6.96
C ASP A 85 -7.91 8.27 7.54
N ARG A 86 -6.90 8.56 6.71
CA ARG A 86 -5.61 9.16 7.09
C ARG A 86 -4.97 8.52 8.32
N PRO A 87 -4.74 7.20 8.34
CA PRO A 87 -4.16 6.53 9.50
C PRO A 87 -2.71 6.97 9.75
N LEU A 88 -2.23 6.76 10.99
CA LEU A 88 -0.83 6.96 11.37
C LEU A 88 0.10 6.02 10.61
N LEU A 89 -0.34 4.76 10.43
CA LEU A 89 0.32 3.77 9.59
C LEU A 89 -0.72 2.80 8.99
N TYR A 90 -0.32 2.07 7.96
CA TYR A 90 -1.06 0.94 7.41
C TYR A 90 -0.27 -0.36 7.62
N HIS A 91 -0.94 -1.38 8.14
CA HIS A 91 -0.39 -2.72 8.29
C HIS A 91 -1.06 -3.68 7.30
N GLY A 92 -0.27 -4.21 6.38
CA GLY A 92 -0.72 -5.16 5.35
C GLY A 92 -0.14 -6.55 5.52
N ASN A 93 -0.80 -7.54 4.91
CA ASN A 93 -0.28 -8.90 4.80
C ASN A 93 0.39 -9.07 3.43
N TYR A 94 1.68 -9.46 3.41
CA TYR A 94 2.53 -9.67 2.24
C TYR A 94 2.73 -8.43 1.34
N VAL A 95 1.67 -7.65 1.07
CA VAL A 95 1.69 -6.59 0.05
C VAL A 95 1.19 -5.26 0.58
N LEU A 96 1.95 -4.20 0.28
CA LEU A 96 1.51 -2.82 0.49
C LEU A 96 0.80 -2.27 -0.75
N PRO A 97 -0.25 -1.47 -0.60
CA PRO A 97 -0.87 -0.78 -1.73
C PRO A 97 0.07 0.30 -2.32
N PRO A 98 0.01 0.56 -3.63
CA PRO A 98 0.75 1.64 -4.24
C PRO A 98 0.21 3.01 -3.78
N GLY A 99 1.10 4.00 -3.69
CA GLY A 99 0.73 5.36 -3.28
C GLY A 99 0.26 5.46 -1.82
N LEU A 100 0.90 4.69 -0.94
CA LEU A 100 0.65 4.70 0.49
C LEU A 100 1.00 6.08 1.07
N GLY A 101 0.02 6.75 1.66
CA GLY A 101 0.15 8.10 2.24
C GLY A 101 0.56 8.14 3.71
N CYS A 102 0.97 7.01 4.26
CA CYS A 102 1.45 6.82 5.63
C CYS A 102 2.53 5.75 5.65
N PRO A 103 3.33 5.60 6.71
CA PRO A 103 4.24 4.49 6.87
C PRO A 103 3.53 3.14 6.73
N GLY A 104 4.18 2.18 6.05
CA GLY A 104 3.68 0.82 5.91
C GLY A 104 4.39 -0.15 6.83
N VAL A 105 3.64 -1.03 7.48
CA VAL A 105 4.14 -2.24 8.13
C VAL A 105 3.63 -3.44 7.34
N VAL A 106 4.43 -4.47 7.19
CA VAL A 106 4.04 -5.68 6.45
C VAL A 106 4.32 -6.92 7.29
N THR A 107 3.32 -7.79 7.44
CA THR A 107 3.56 -9.16 7.94
C THR A 107 3.80 -10.10 6.76
N VAL A 108 4.87 -10.90 6.85
CA VAL A 108 5.19 -11.99 5.93
C VAL A 108 5.08 -13.31 6.69
N HIS A 109 4.09 -14.12 6.31
CA HIS A 109 3.80 -15.37 7.00
C HIS A 109 4.73 -16.50 6.57
N ASP A 110 5.18 -16.51 5.32
CA ASP A 110 6.16 -17.47 4.80
C ASP A 110 6.83 -16.97 3.51
N CYS A 111 7.86 -17.66 3.06
CA CYS A 111 8.55 -17.43 1.80
C CYS A 111 8.44 -18.64 0.84
N SER A 112 7.34 -19.40 0.91
CA SER A 112 7.09 -20.56 0.06
C SER A 112 7.15 -20.25 -1.43
N TYR A 113 6.77 -19.04 -1.85
CA TYR A 113 6.89 -18.57 -3.23
C TYR A 113 8.34 -18.55 -3.76
N HIS A 114 9.33 -18.56 -2.87
CA HIS A 114 10.76 -18.57 -3.19
C HIS A 114 11.38 -19.97 -3.01
N TYR A 115 11.12 -20.60 -1.85
CA TYR A 115 11.80 -21.85 -1.46
C TYR A 115 11.08 -23.13 -1.90
N ALA A 116 9.79 -23.07 -2.15
CA ALA A 116 8.97 -24.20 -2.58
C ALA A 116 8.02 -23.80 -3.73
N PRO A 117 8.56 -23.17 -4.80
CA PRO A 117 7.76 -22.56 -5.86
C PRO A 117 6.92 -23.58 -6.64
N GLU A 118 7.31 -24.83 -6.68
CA GLU A 118 6.59 -25.94 -7.30
C GLU A 118 5.31 -26.33 -6.53
N LEU A 119 5.22 -25.97 -5.27
CA LEU A 119 4.07 -26.25 -4.40
C LEU A 119 2.98 -25.15 -4.47
N MET A 120 3.15 -24.17 -5.37
CA MET A 120 2.30 -23.00 -5.49
C MET A 120 1.78 -22.81 -6.92
N PRO A 121 0.51 -22.39 -7.11
CA PRO A 121 0.00 -22.04 -8.45
C PRO A 121 0.87 -20.96 -9.12
N THR A 122 1.15 -21.11 -10.40
CA THR A 122 2.09 -20.27 -11.15
C THR A 122 1.72 -18.77 -11.09
N ALA A 123 0.42 -18.44 -11.18
CA ALA A 123 -0.04 -17.04 -11.14
C ALA A 123 0.22 -16.40 -9.78
N ASP A 124 -0.08 -17.12 -8.68
CA ASP A 124 0.15 -16.63 -7.33
C ASP A 124 1.66 -16.50 -7.06
N ARG A 125 2.44 -17.50 -7.46
CA ARG A 125 3.90 -17.48 -7.35
C ARG A 125 4.51 -16.24 -8.00
N LEU A 126 4.17 -15.95 -9.26
CA LEU A 126 4.70 -14.78 -9.98
C LEU A 126 4.29 -13.46 -9.31
N ALA A 127 3.05 -13.39 -8.82
CA ALA A 127 2.57 -12.22 -8.09
C ALA A 127 3.35 -12.02 -6.79
N PHE A 128 3.54 -13.08 -5.99
CA PHE A 128 4.29 -13.01 -4.74
C PHE A 128 5.77 -12.69 -4.98
N GLN A 129 6.43 -13.33 -5.95
CA GLN A 129 7.82 -13.05 -6.32
C GLN A 129 8.03 -11.58 -6.76
N ARG A 130 7.02 -10.94 -7.33
CA ARG A 130 7.08 -9.53 -7.78
C ARG A 130 6.73 -8.54 -6.67
N PHE A 131 5.64 -8.78 -5.94
CA PHE A 131 5.05 -7.77 -5.05
C PHE A 131 5.53 -7.86 -3.61
N VAL A 132 5.90 -9.04 -3.10
CA VAL A 132 6.42 -9.16 -1.73
C VAL A 132 7.76 -8.45 -1.57
N PRO A 133 8.81 -8.68 -2.40
CA PRO A 133 10.05 -7.93 -2.30
C PRO A 133 9.87 -6.42 -2.48
N TRP A 134 8.96 -6.02 -3.37
CA TRP A 134 8.65 -4.60 -3.58
C TRP A 134 8.06 -3.96 -2.32
N SER A 135 7.13 -4.63 -1.65
CA SER A 135 6.47 -4.15 -0.43
C SER A 135 7.43 -4.12 0.76
N VAL A 136 8.16 -5.20 0.98
CA VAL A 136 9.12 -5.35 2.07
C VAL A 136 10.24 -4.29 2.02
N ARG A 137 10.76 -3.98 0.83
CA ARG A 137 11.76 -2.90 0.68
C ARG A 137 11.21 -1.52 1.03
N ARG A 138 9.90 -1.29 0.90
CA ARG A 138 9.21 -0.02 1.16
C ARG A 138 8.59 0.09 2.54
N ALA A 139 8.40 -1.02 3.23
CA ALA A 139 7.85 -1.04 4.58
C ALA A 139 8.77 -0.32 5.57
N ALA A 140 8.22 0.45 6.49
CA ALA A 140 8.97 1.03 7.61
C ALA A 140 9.48 -0.07 8.54
N ARG A 141 8.65 -1.10 8.80
CA ARG A 141 8.99 -2.32 9.52
C ARG A 141 8.36 -3.52 8.83
N VAL A 142 8.99 -4.66 8.98
CA VAL A 142 8.51 -5.95 8.50
C VAL A 142 8.40 -6.91 9.68
N VAL A 143 7.28 -7.59 9.79
CA VAL A 143 7.06 -8.63 10.79
C VAL A 143 7.14 -9.99 10.09
N ALA A 144 7.99 -10.87 10.56
CA ALA A 144 8.01 -12.28 10.22
C ALA A 144 7.40 -13.08 11.39
N VAL A 145 6.71 -14.17 11.10
CA VAL A 145 5.96 -14.92 12.11
C VAL A 145 6.82 -15.98 12.86
N SER A 146 8.12 -16.04 12.56
CA SER A 146 9.13 -16.85 13.23
C SER A 146 10.53 -16.34 12.88
N GLU A 147 11.57 -16.76 13.64
CA GLU A 147 12.96 -16.47 13.27
C GLU A 147 13.36 -17.18 11.97
N HIS A 148 12.82 -18.38 11.73
CA HIS A 148 13.00 -19.05 10.46
C HIS A 148 12.43 -18.23 9.29
N ALA A 149 11.19 -17.79 9.38
CA ALA A 149 10.57 -16.95 8.34
C ALA A 149 11.31 -15.61 8.16
N ARG A 150 11.88 -15.06 9.25
CA ARG A 150 12.74 -13.87 9.20
C ARG A 150 14.03 -14.14 8.41
N ALA A 151 14.71 -15.22 8.70
CA ALA A 151 15.93 -15.61 8.00
C ALA A 151 15.68 -15.86 6.50
N ASP A 152 14.63 -16.60 6.19
CA ASP A 152 14.19 -16.86 4.83
C ASP A 152 13.89 -15.57 4.06
N LEU A 153 13.18 -14.64 4.68
CA LEU A 153 12.83 -13.36 4.07
C LEU A 153 14.07 -12.50 3.77
N LEU A 154 15.01 -12.41 4.73
CA LEU A 154 16.26 -11.69 4.56
C LEU A 154 17.08 -12.25 3.40
N HIS A 155 17.12 -13.57 3.26
CA HIS A 155 17.80 -14.25 2.18
C HIS A 155 17.08 -14.04 0.83
N ALA A 156 15.77 -14.29 0.77
CA ALA A 156 14.97 -14.23 -0.45
C ALA A 156 14.92 -12.81 -1.06
N VAL A 157 14.90 -11.77 -0.22
CA VAL A 157 14.78 -10.37 -0.70
C VAL A 157 16.14 -9.74 -0.99
N GLY A 158 17.18 -10.14 -0.32
CA GLY A 158 18.54 -9.63 -0.46
C GLY A 158 18.68 -8.11 -0.20
N GLY A 159 19.73 -7.69 0.48
CA GLY A 159 20.01 -6.26 0.74
C GLY A 159 19.00 -5.55 1.64
N LEU A 160 18.15 -6.30 2.33
CA LEU A 160 17.24 -5.75 3.32
C LEU A 160 17.99 -5.59 4.65
N ASP A 161 17.82 -4.43 5.28
CA ASP A 161 18.39 -4.18 6.62
C ASP A 161 17.73 -5.12 7.64
N PRO A 162 18.52 -6.02 8.29
CA PRO A 162 17.99 -6.95 9.30
C PRO A 162 17.31 -6.27 10.48
N ALA A 163 17.68 -5.03 10.83
CA ALA A 163 17.06 -4.26 11.90
C ALA A 163 15.61 -3.84 11.59
N ARG A 164 15.24 -3.85 10.31
CA ARG A 164 13.86 -3.55 9.88
C ARG A 164 12.94 -4.75 9.96
N VAL A 165 13.46 -5.96 10.14
CA VAL A 165 12.68 -7.20 10.18
C VAL A 165 12.67 -7.74 11.60
N VAL A 166 11.50 -7.84 12.19
CA VAL A 166 11.30 -8.38 13.53
C VAL A 166 10.51 -9.69 13.45
N ALA A 167 10.95 -10.72 14.16
CA ALA A 167 10.19 -11.95 14.32
C ALA A 167 9.19 -11.79 15.47
N ILE A 168 7.91 -11.99 15.20
CA ILE A 168 6.84 -12.02 16.20
C ILE A 168 6.07 -13.33 16.00
N PRO A 169 6.28 -14.33 16.84
CA PRO A 169 5.53 -15.58 16.76
C PRO A 169 4.03 -15.35 16.88
N ASN A 170 3.27 -16.15 16.12
CA ASN A 170 1.83 -16.16 16.24
C ASN A 170 1.40 -16.67 17.60
N GLY A 171 0.25 -16.22 18.08
CA GLY A 171 -0.38 -16.74 19.28
C GLY A 171 -1.30 -17.92 18.99
N ILE A 172 -1.75 -18.55 20.06
CA ILE A 172 -2.78 -19.59 20.05
C ILE A 172 -4.09 -18.98 20.56
N GLY A 173 -5.20 -19.30 19.92
CA GLY A 173 -6.54 -18.85 20.36
C GLY A 173 -6.92 -19.48 21.69
N SER A 174 -7.56 -18.72 22.56
CA SER A 174 -8.02 -19.18 23.89
C SER A 174 -9.03 -20.33 23.84
N ALA A 175 -9.61 -20.59 22.67
CA ALA A 175 -10.47 -21.75 22.45
C ALA A 175 -9.70 -23.08 22.54
N PHE A 176 -8.39 -23.11 22.25
CA PHE A 176 -7.58 -24.30 22.28
C PHE A 176 -7.00 -24.54 23.69
N HIS A 177 -7.50 -25.55 24.34
CA HIS A 177 -7.10 -26.01 25.68
C HIS A 177 -7.47 -27.48 25.86
N PRO A 178 -6.89 -28.20 26.84
CA PRO A 178 -7.28 -29.58 27.13
C PRO A 178 -8.79 -29.69 27.43
N ASP A 179 -9.43 -30.76 26.96
CA ASP A 179 -10.86 -30.97 27.09
C ASP A 179 -11.17 -32.45 27.32
N ASP A 180 -11.32 -32.83 28.58
CA ASP A 180 -11.59 -34.21 29.00
C ASP A 180 -12.96 -34.73 28.51
N THR A 181 -13.85 -33.84 28.06
CA THR A 181 -15.19 -34.21 27.55
C THR A 181 -15.22 -34.35 26.03
N ALA A 182 -14.16 -33.99 25.33
CA ALA A 182 -14.06 -34.01 23.87
C ALA A 182 -14.36 -35.39 23.25
N ALA A 183 -13.90 -36.47 23.90
CA ALA A 183 -14.10 -37.85 23.43
C ALA A 183 -15.57 -38.20 23.20
N GLY A 184 -16.47 -37.76 24.10
CA GLY A 184 -17.91 -37.98 23.97
C GLY A 184 -18.52 -37.21 22.80
N ARG A 185 -18.14 -35.94 22.66
CA ARG A 185 -18.68 -35.07 21.59
C ARG A 185 -18.17 -35.49 20.20
N VAL A 186 -16.90 -35.88 20.08
CA VAL A 186 -16.34 -36.38 18.82
C VAL A 186 -17.02 -37.68 18.39
N ARG A 187 -17.32 -38.58 19.35
CA ARG A 187 -18.09 -39.81 19.06
C ARG A 187 -19.48 -39.47 18.56
N GLU A 188 -20.18 -38.57 19.22
CA GLU A 188 -21.52 -38.17 18.84
C GLU A 188 -21.58 -37.45 17.47
N ARG A 189 -20.66 -36.49 17.24
CA ARG A 189 -20.67 -35.65 16.04
C ARG A 189 -20.09 -36.37 14.81
N HIS A 190 -19.03 -37.14 14.99
CA HIS A 190 -18.28 -37.72 13.87
C HIS A 190 -18.24 -39.24 13.83
N GLY A 191 -18.75 -39.93 14.86
CA GLY A 191 -18.68 -41.40 14.99
C GLY A 191 -17.24 -41.90 15.10
N LEU A 192 -16.36 -41.13 15.72
CA LEU A 192 -14.96 -41.46 15.93
C LEU A 192 -14.70 -41.87 17.36
N GLU A 193 -14.01 -43.02 17.57
CA GLU A 193 -13.46 -43.37 18.85
C GLU A 193 -12.20 -42.53 19.12
N PRO A 194 -11.97 -42.09 20.38
CA PRO A 194 -10.80 -41.29 20.73
C PRO A 194 -9.49 -42.10 20.53
N GLY A 195 -8.37 -41.37 20.40
CA GLY A 195 -7.07 -41.99 20.22
C GLY A 195 -6.62 -42.19 18.76
N TYR A 196 -7.36 -41.60 17.83
CA TYR A 196 -7.00 -41.61 16.39
C TYR A 196 -5.75 -40.79 16.10
N ILE A 197 -5.10 -41.06 14.96
CA ILE A 197 -4.07 -40.17 14.40
C ILE A 197 -4.78 -39.05 13.66
N LEU A 198 -4.45 -37.78 13.96
CA LEU A 198 -5.11 -36.60 13.41
C LEU A 198 -4.18 -35.82 12.50
N PHE A 199 -4.68 -35.36 11.37
CA PHE A 199 -4.10 -34.31 10.56
C PHE A 199 -5.14 -33.21 10.34
N ILE A 200 -4.78 -31.93 10.54
CA ILE A 200 -5.64 -30.77 10.25
C ILE A 200 -4.90 -29.81 9.30
N GLY A 201 -5.55 -29.41 8.23
CA GLY A 201 -5.03 -28.42 7.30
C GLY A 201 -5.62 -28.55 5.88
N ALA A 202 -5.40 -27.55 5.05
CA ALA A 202 -5.76 -27.64 3.64
C ALA A 202 -5.04 -28.82 2.98
N LEU A 203 -5.79 -29.67 2.28
CA LEU A 203 -5.23 -30.84 1.59
C LEU A 203 -4.54 -30.36 0.31
N GLN A 204 -3.24 -30.08 0.42
CA GLN A 204 -2.40 -29.55 -0.66
C GLN A 204 -0.99 -30.18 -0.60
N PRO A 205 -0.22 -30.22 -1.71
CA PRO A 205 1.07 -30.90 -1.78
C PRO A 205 2.07 -30.48 -0.70
N ARG A 206 2.09 -29.21 -0.31
CA ARG A 206 2.96 -28.66 0.74
C ARG A 206 2.80 -29.35 2.10
N LYS A 207 1.60 -29.87 2.38
CA LYS A 207 1.29 -30.56 3.63
C LYS A 207 1.75 -32.01 3.67
N ASN A 208 2.31 -32.52 2.57
CA ASN A 208 2.99 -33.82 2.49
C ASN A 208 2.12 -35.04 2.81
N LEU A 209 0.82 -34.96 2.51
CA LEU A 209 -0.14 -36.03 2.79
C LEU A 209 0.21 -37.34 2.10
N GLY A 210 0.79 -37.28 0.90
CA GLY A 210 1.20 -38.49 0.19
C GLY A 210 2.15 -39.38 1.01
N ARG A 211 3.21 -38.78 1.58
CA ARG A 211 4.16 -39.51 2.43
C ARG A 211 3.57 -39.91 3.78
N LEU A 212 2.67 -39.08 4.34
CA LEU A 212 1.96 -39.45 5.57
C LEU A 212 1.11 -40.70 5.36
N LEU A 213 0.38 -40.81 4.23
CA LEU A 213 -0.43 -41.96 3.87
C LEU A 213 0.45 -43.23 3.66
N GLU A 214 1.58 -43.07 2.99
CA GLU A 214 2.55 -44.18 2.81
C GLU A 214 3.11 -44.67 4.15
N ALA A 215 3.52 -43.77 5.02
CA ALA A 215 4.00 -44.08 6.37
C ALA A 215 2.92 -44.75 7.22
N TYR A 216 1.70 -44.24 7.14
CA TYR A 216 0.55 -44.83 7.82
C TYR A 216 0.23 -46.25 7.32
N ALA A 217 0.33 -46.48 6.00
CA ALA A 217 0.19 -47.82 5.43
C ALA A 217 1.27 -48.82 5.96
N ALA A 218 2.52 -48.34 6.09
CA ALA A 218 3.61 -49.14 6.67
C ALA A 218 3.34 -49.48 8.14
N VAL A 219 2.95 -48.49 8.96
CA VAL A 219 2.57 -48.68 10.37
C VAL A 219 1.43 -49.71 10.50
N ARG A 220 0.41 -49.60 9.68
CA ARG A 220 -0.71 -50.54 9.68
C ARG A 220 -0.30 -51.96 9.31
N THR A 221 0.61 -52.11 8.34
CA THR A 221 1.12 -53.41 7.93
C THR A 221 1.92 -54.06 9.07
N ALA A 222 2.72 -53.28 9.78
CA ALA A 222 3.54 -53.74 10.89
C ALA A 222 2.71 -54.10 12.14
N ARG A 223 1.70 -53.31 12.48
CA ARG A 223 0.96 -53.44 13.75
C ARG A 223 -0.34 -54.26 13.64
N GLY A 224 -1.07 -54.10 12.53
CA GLY A 224 -2.40 -54.70 12.38
C GLY A 224 -3.54 -54.00 13.14
N ASP A 225 -3.23 -53.32 14.27
CA ASP A 225 -4.16 -52.65 15.18
C ASP A 225 -4.01 -51.09 15.21
N ALA A 226 -3.33 -50.51 14.22
CA ALA A 226 -3.11 -49.08 14.16
C ALA A 226 -4.45 -48.29 14.18
N PRO A 227 -4.56 -47.23 15.00
CA PRO A 227 -5.77 -46.43 15.06
C PRO A 227 -6.04 -45.72 13.71
N PRO A 228 -7.31 -45.31 13.43
CA PRO A 228 -7.63 -44.68 12.16
C PRO A 228 -6.88 -43.36 12.00
N LEU A 229 -6.57 -42.99 10.73
CA LEU A 229 -6.04 -41.70 10.37
C LEU A 229 -7.23 -40.79 9.99
N VAL A 230 -7.37 -39.66 10.68
CA VAL A 230 -8.43 -38.67 10.45
C VAL A 230 -7.82 -37.44 9.78
N LEU A 231 -8.33 -37.09 8.60
CA LEU A 231 -7.92 -35.93 7.80
C LEU A 231 -9.01 -34.87 7.85
N VAL A 232 -8.69 -33.70 8.39
CA VAL A 232 -9.64 -32.58 8.52
C VAL A 232 -9.19 -31.42 7.62
N GLY A 233 -10.10 -30.97 6.76
CA GLY A 233 -9.89 -29.83 5.86
C GLY A 233 -10.34 -30.09 4.44
N ASP A 234 -10.45 -28.99 3.69
CA ASP A 234 -10.89 -29.04 2.29
C ASP A 234 -9.74 -29.36 1.33
N ALA A 235 -10.08 -30.02 0.25
CA ALA A 235 -9.20 -30.21 -0.89
C ALA A 235 -8.95 -28.86 -1.58
N LYS A 236 -7.70 -28.43 -1.59
CA LYS A 236 -7.22 -27.32 -2.42
C LYS A 236 -6.15 -27.88 -3.36
N HIS A 237 -6.18 -27.53 -4.64
CA HIS A 237 -5.17 -27.89 -5.66
C HIS A 237 -4.47 -29.26 -5.39
N GLY A 238 -4.98 -30.33 -5.99
CA GLY A 238 -4.43 -31.70 -5.79
C GLY A 238 -5.11 -32.51 -4.68
N GLY A 239 -6.22 -32.05 -4.09
CA GLY A 239 -6.94 -32.80 -3.05
C GLY A 239 -7.64 -34.06 -3.52
N ASP A 240 -7.98 -34.15 -4.80
CA ASP A 240 -8.54 -35.37 -5.42
C ASP A 240 -7.51 -36.53 -5.43
N GLU A 241 -6.21 -36.19 -5.52
CA GLU A 241 -5.10 -37.16 -5.44
C GLU A 241 -5.02 -37.89 -4.08
N VAL A 242 -5.59 -37.31 -3.00
CA VAL A 242 -5.60 -37.94 -1.67
C VAL A 242 -6.48 -39.17 -1.67
N ASP A 243 -7.66 -39.13 -2.25
CA ASP A 243 -8.61 -40.26 -2.31
C ASP A 243 -8.06 -41.38 -3.21
N ASP A 244 -7.47 -41.02 -4.34
CA ASP A 244 -6.79 -41.97 -5.23
C ASP A 244 -5.62 -42.66 -4.51
N ARG A 245 -4.86 -41.92 -3.71
CA ARG A 245 -3.73 -42.47 -2.94
C ARG A 245 -4.20 -43.39 -1.82
N VAL A 246 -5.27 -43.02 -1.11
CA VAL A 246 -5.91 -43.87 -0.10
C VAL A 246 -6.36 -45.22 -0.72
N ALA A 247 -6.98 -45.16 -1.90
CA ALA A 247 -7.41 -46.36 -2.62
C ALA A 247 -6.22 -47.23 -3.07
N ALA A 248 -5.21 -46.58 -3.68
CA ALA A 248 -4.01 -47.26 -4.18
C ALA A 248 -3.21 -47.96 -3.07
N LEU A 249 -3.21 -47.39 -1.84
CA LEU A 249 -2.55 -47.96 -0.67
C LEU A 249 -3.42 -48.97 0.12
N GLY A 250 -4.65 -49.24 -0.32
CA GLY A 250 -5.54 -50.16 0.37
C GLY A 250 -6.02 -49.65 1.74
N LEU A 251 -6.03 -48.33 1.96
CA LEU A 251 -6.36 -47.72 3.23
C LEU A 251 -7.88 -47.39 3.40
N GLY A 252 -8.70 -47.85 2.47
CA GLY A 252 -10.17 -47.69 2.55
C GLY A 252 -10.71 -48.21 3.87
N GLY A 253 -11.53 -47.41 4.56
CA GLY A 253 -12.08 -47.72 5.88
C GLY A 253 -11.15 -47.44 7.07
N HIS A 254 -9.87 -47.12 6.83
CA HIS A 254 -8.89 -46.78 7.87
C HIS A 254 -8.51 -45.30 7.84
N VAL A 255 -8.79 -44.61 6.76
CA VAL A 255 -8.66 -43.15 6.63
C VAL A 255 -10.05 -42.53 6.61
N ARG A 256 -10.30 -41.59 7.52
CA ARG A 256 -11.58 -40.85 7.61
C ARG A 256 -11.33 -39.42 7.19
N ARG A 257 -12.10 -38.91 6.24
CA ARG A 257 -12.10 -37.50 5.87
C ARG A 257 -13.23 -36.76 6.56
N ILE A 258 -12.89 -35.64 7.18
CA ILE A 258 -13.81 -34.63 7.66
C ILE A 258 -13.55 -33.38 6.83
N GLY A 259 -14.60 -32.73 6.34
CA GLY A 259 -14.49 -31.47 5.61
C GLY A 259 -13.88 -30.35 6.45
N TYR A 260 -13.99 -29.16 5.95
CA TYR A 260 -13.55 -27.96 6.67
C TYR A 260 -14.41 -27.76 7.94
N GLU A 261 -13.76 -27.75 9.11
CA GLU A 261 -14.39 -27.39 10.37
C GLU A 261 -14.22 -25.88 10.59
N GLU A 262 -15.33 -25.14 10.68
CA GLU A 262 -15.35 -23.70 10.89
C GLU A 262 -15.30 -23.34 12.38
N ASP A 263 -15.82 -24.21 13.23
CA ASP A 263 -15.96 -23.96 14.65
C ASP A 263 -14.67 -24.26 15.40
N ALA A 264 -14.16 -23.27 16.12
CA ALA A 264 -12.97 -23.42 16.96
C ALA A 264 -13.18 -24.47 18.07
N ASP A 265 -14.39 -24.60 18.60
CA ASP A 265 -14.73 -25.63 19.59
C ASP A 265 -14.71 -27.02 18.96
N GLY A 266 -15.22 -27.15 17.73
CA GLY A 266 -15.14 -28.41 16.96
C GLY A 266 -13.70 -28.82 16.66
N LEU A 267 -12.83 -27.88 16.29
CA LEU A 267 -11.39 -28.14 16.12
C LEU A 267 -10.73 -28.55 17.43
N ARG A 268 -11.01 -27.85 18.55
CA ARG A 268 -10.48 -28.22 19.87
C ARG A 268 -10.87 -29.65 20.24
N GLU A 269 -12.15 -30.02 20.06
CA GLU A 269 -12.64 -31.37 20.33
C GLU A 269 -11.86 -32.43 19.55
N LEU A 270 -11.63 -32.18 18.25
CA LEU A 270 -10.86 -33.07 17.39
C LEU A 270 -9.40 -33.20 17.84
N TYR A 271 -8.74 -32.12 18.22
CA TYR A 271 -7.39 -32.17 18.79
C TYR A 271 -7.38 -32.95 20.10
N ALA A 272 -8.22 -32.57 21.08
CA ALA A 272 -8.18 -33.12 22.42
C ALA A 272 -8.54 -34.62 22.48
N ALA A 273 -9.35 -35.13 21.55
CA ALA A 273 -9.68 -36.56 21.45
C ALA A 273 -8.65 -37.39 20.66
N ALA A 274 -7.70 -36.74 19.95
CA ALA A 274 -6.68 -37.43 19.17
C ALA A 274 -5.60 -38.08 20.06
N GLY A 275 -5.09 -39.24 19.65
CA GLY A 275 -3.95 -39.89 20.28
C GLY A 275 -2.63 -39.28 19.85
N VAL A 276 -2.52 -38.89 18.58
CA VAL A 276 -1.34 -38.27 17.96
C VAL A 276 -1.79 -37.25 16.91
N PHE A 277 -1.20 -36.09 16.91
CA PHE A 277 -1.33 -35.13 15.79
C PHE A 277 -0.11 -35.28 14.88
N ALA A 278 -0.32 -35.61 13.60
CA ALA A 278 0.73 -35.86 12.62
C ALA A 278 0.77 -34.74 11.56
N PHE A 279 1.90 -34.00 11.51
CA PHE A 279 2.05 -32.85 10.63
C PHE A 279 3.43 -32.78 9.95
N PRO A 280 3.75 -33.72 9.04
CA PRO A 280 5.05 -33.77 8.35
C PRO A 280 5.11 -32.80 7.16
N SER A 281 4.70 -31.54 7.33
CA SER A 281 4.64 -30.53 6.28
C SER A 281 6.03 -30.21 5.73
N LEU A 282 6.13 -30.00 4.41
CA LEU A 282 7.40 -29.69 3.73
C LEU A 282 7.87 -28.26 3.97
N TYR A 283 6.96 -27.33 4.14
CA TYR A 283 7.30 -25.93 4.36
C TYR A 283 6.22 -25.22 5.18
N GLU A 284 6.61 -24.59 6.29
CA GLU A 284 5.78 -23.75 7.15
C GLU A 284 6.51 -22.49 7.59
N GLY A 285 5.78 -21.37 7.67
CA GLY A 285 6.33 -20.16 8.27
C GLY A 285 6.18 -20.10 9.79
N PHE A 286 5.25 -20.91 10.36
CA PHE A 286 5.03 -21.03 11.79
C PHE A 286 4.49 -22.41 12.17
N GLY A 287 3.33 -22.81 11.65
CA GLY A 287 2.71 -24.10 11.99
C GLY A 287 1.61 -23.95 13.06
N LEU A 288 0.64 -23.07 12.88
CA LEU A 288 -0.50 -22.88 13.79
C LEU A 288 -1.16 -24.21 14.23
N PRO A 289 -1.44 -25.20 13.30
CA PRO A 289 -2.06 -26.45 13.70
C PRO A 289 -1.23 -27.26 14.71
N VAL A 290 0.10 -27.18 14.64
CA VAL A 290 1.00 -27.82 15.60
C VAL A 290 0.88 -27.14 16.97
N ALA A 291 0.87 -25.81 17.00
CA ALA A 291 0.73 -25.06 18.24
C ALA A 291 -0.66 -25.30 18.89
N GLU A 292 -1.73 -25.36 18.09
CA GLU A 292 -3.09 -25.68 18.53
C GLU A 292 -3.19 -27.09 19.13
N ALA A 293 -2.58 -28.07 18.48
CA ALA A 293 -2.51 -29.44 19.00
C ALA A 293 -1.79 -29.49 20.35
N MET A 294 -0.64 -28.82 20.49
CA MET A 294 0.08 -28.72 21.75
C MET A 294 -0.77 -28.06 22.86
N ALA A 295 -1.51 -27.02 22.52
CA ALA A 295 -2.40 -26.34 23.46
C ALA A 295 -3.56 -27.22 23.95
N CYS A 296 -4.05 -28.13 23.11
CA CYS A 296 -5.05 -29.14 23.46
C CYS A 296 -4.45 -30.35 24.22
N GLY A 297 -3.15 -30.40 24.43
CA GLY A 297 -2.46 -31.48 25.10
C GLY A 297 -2.30 -32.74 24.23
N THR A 298 -2.34 -32.62 22.91
CA THR A 298 -2.19 -33.71 21.96
C THR A 298 -0.71 -33.93 21.64
N PRO A 299 -0.16 -35.15 21.78
CA PRO A 299 1.21 -35.48 21.37
C PRO A 299 1.42 -35.22 19.88
N VAL A 300 2.50 -34.54 19.52
CA VAL A 300 2.77 -34.08 18.15
C VAL A 300 3.91 -34.84 17.49
N LEU A 301 3.69 -35.28 16.24
CA LEU A 301 4.72 -35.61 15.27
C LEU A 301 4.76 -34.47 14.23
N ALA A 302 5.91 -33.83 14.08
CA ALA A 302 6.09 -32.74 13.14
C ALA A 302 7.35 -32.94 12.26
N ALA A 303 7.42 -32.23 11.13
CA ALA A 303 8.61 -32.23 10.31
C ALA A 303 9.79 -31.52 11.03
N ASP A 304 10.98 -32.12 10.96
CA ASP A 304 12.25 -31.48 11.31
C ASP A 304 12.69 -30.55 10.14
N ALA A 305 11.85 -29.55 9.86
CA ALA A 305 12.06 -28.65 8.73
C ALA A 305 11.38 -27.30 8.97
N THR A 306 11.99 -26.26 8.40
CA THR A 306 11.47 -24.89 8.37
C THR A 306 11.17 -24.36 9.79
N ALA A 307 10.02 -23.70 10.02
CA ALA A 307 9.70 -23.14 11.32
C ALA A 307 9.16 -24.15 12.35
N LEU A 308 8.92 -25.41 12.00
CA LEU A 308 8.29 -26.36 12.91
C LEU A 308 9.17 -26.70 14.13
N PRO A 309 10.50 -26.92 14.02
CA PRO A 309 11.37 -27.08 15.19
C PRO A 309 11.33 -25.86 16.13
N GLU A 310 11.31 -24.64 15.58
CA GLU A 310 11.17 -23.41 16.37
C GLU A 310 9.83 -23.36 17.10
N THR A 311 8.74 -23.73 16.43
CA THR A 311 7.39 -23.70 17.01
C THR A 311 7.22 -24.72 18.11
N THR A 312 7.72 -25.95 17.90
CA THR A 312 7.56 -27.05 18.85
C THR A 312 8.53 -26.99 20.03
N GLY A 313 9.75 -26.47 19.83
CA GLY A 313 10.84 -26.71 20.78
C GLY A 313 11.02 -28.22 20.98
N ASP A 314 11.16 -28.63 22.23
CA ASP A 314 11.34 -30.04 22.63
C ASP A 314 10.01 -30.81 22.80
N ALA A 315 8.88 -30.22 22.40
CA ALA A 315 7.54 -30.74 22.71
C ALA A 315 6.98 -31.73 21.65
N ALA A 316 7.76 -32.08 20.62
CA ALA A 316 7.29 -32.94 19.54
C ALA A 316 8.33 -33.98 19.14
N VAL A 317 7.87 -35.07 18.53
CA VAL A 317 8.73 -35.99 17.79
C VAL A 317 8.96 -35.37 16.40
N LEU A 318 10.20 -34.92 16.15
CA LEU A 318 10.62 -34.36 14.88
C LEU A 318 11.13 -35.45 13.94
N VAL A 319 10.70 -35.39 12.67
CA VAL A 319 11.04 -36.41 11.65
C VAL A 319 11.44 -35.76 10.33
N ASP A 320 12.31 -36.39 9.57
CA ASP A 320 12.59 -35.99 8.20
C ASP A 320 11.33 -36.12 7.34
N PRO A 321 10.73 -34.99 6.85
CA PRO A 321 9.51 -35.04 6.08
C PRO A 321 9.67 -35.70 4.69
N LEU A 322 10.89 -35.89 4.21
CA LEU A 322 11.16 -36.54 2.94
C LEU A 322 11.29 -38.07 3.08
N SER A 323 11.42 -38.60 4.32
CA SER A 323 11.56 -40.02 4.62
C SER A 323 10.25 -40.63 5.13
N VAL A 324 9.63 -41.45 4.30
CA VAL A 324 8.44 -42.24 4.70
C VAL A 324 8.75 -43.14 5.91
N ALA A 325 9.97 -43.71 5.94
CA ALA A 325 10.39 -44.56 7.05
C ALA A 325 10.53 -43.80 8.36
N ALA A 326 11.11 -42.57 8.33
CA ALA A 326 11.22 -41.73 9.53
C ALA A 326 9.85 -41.28 10.06
N ILE A 327 8.92 -40.98 9.17
CA ILE A 327 7.54 -40.64 9.55
C ILE A 327 6.86 -41.86 10.19
N ALA A 328 7.00 -43.04 9.60
CA ALA A 328 6.44 -44.28 10.15
C ALA A 328 7.02 -44.60 11.53
N GLU A 329 8.35 -44.59 11.69
CA GLU A 329 9.04 -44.80 12.97
C GLU A 329 8.57 -43.79 14.05
N GLY A 330 8.47 -42.52 13.68
CA GLY A 330 7.96 -41.47 14.59
C GLY A 330 6.53 -41.75 15.05
N LEU A 331 5.64 -42.20 14.14
CA LEU A 331 4.29 -42.62 14.47
C LEU A 331 4.28 -43.84 15.40
N GLU A 332 5.07 -44.88 15.10
CA GLU A 332 5.19 -46.09 15.94
C GLU A 332 5.65 -45.74 17.35
N ARG A 333 6.71 -44.94 17.48
CA ARG A 333 7.19 -44.45 18.79
C ARG A 333 6.10 -43.78 19.60
N LEU A 334 5.34 -42.85 18.99
CA LEU A 334 4.22 -42.19 19.68
C LEU A 334 3.06 -43.13 19.98
N LEU A 335 2.82 -44.17 19.19
CA LEU A 335 1.74 -45.11 19.43
C LEU A 335 2.14 -46.14 20.52
N ASP A 336 3.39 -46.51 20.65
CA ASP A 336 3.87 -47.56 21.57
C ASP A 336 4.31 -47.02 22.92
N ASP A 337 4.91 -45.84 22.96
CA ASP A 337 5.53 -45.30 24.18
C ASP A 337 4.60 -44.28 24.87
N ALA A 338 3.88 -44.74 25.90
CA ALA A 338 3.00 -43.88 26.71
C ALA A 338 3.76 -42.81 27.50
N ALA A 339 5.03 -43.11 27.90
CA ALA A 339 5.85 -42.13 28.64
C ALA A 339 6.30 -40.99 27.70
N LEU A 340 6.66 -41.33 26.44
CA LEU A 340 6.96 -40.33 25.43
C LEU A 340 5.75 -39.44 25.11
N ARG A 341 4.55 -40.02 24.96
CA ARG A 341 3.32 -39.25 24.78
C ARG A 341 3.08 -38.26 25.91
N GLU A 342 3.23 -38.70 27.16
CA GLU A 342 3.02 -37.83 28.32
C GLU A 342 4.09 -36.74 28.43
N ALA A 343 5.35 -37.07 28.05
CA ALA A 343 6.41 -36.06 27.97
C ALA A 343 6.11 -35.02 26.91
N CYS A 344 5.72 -35.42 25.68
CA CYS A 344 5.30 -34.51 24.62
C CYS A 344 4.08 -33.65 25.03
N ARG A 345 3.09 -34.26 25.70
CA ARG A 345 1.91 -33.56 26.21
C ARG A 345 2.29 -32.48 27.22
N THR A 346 3.10 -32.79 28.20
CA THR A 346 3.52 -31.85 29.25
C THR A 346 4.33 -30.70 28.65
N ALA A 347 5.37 -31.02 27.86
CA ALA A 347 6.19 -30.02 27.20
C ALA A 347 5.36 -29.18 26.22
N GLY A 348 4.41 -29.79 25.49
CA GLY A 348 3.51 -29.09 24.57
C GLY A 348 2.62 -28.07 25.26
N LEU A 349 2.05 -28.40 26.40
CA LEU A 349 1.23 -27.48 27.19
C LEU A 349 2.06 -26.31 27.77
N GLU A 350 3.31 -26.56 28.15
CA GLU A 350 4.24 -25.50 28.59
C GLU A 350 4.58 -24.57 27.42
N ARG A 351 4.95 -25.14 26.28
CA ARG A 351 5.28 -24.37 25.06
C ARG A 351 4.11 -23.55 24.57
N ALA A 352 2.90 -24.09 24.58
CA ALA A 352 1.68 -23.40 24.17
C ALA A 352 1.40 -22.14 25.01
N ARG A 353 1.74 -22.12 26.31
CA ARG A 353 1.58 -20.94 27.17
C ARG A 353 2.47 -19.77 26.76
N GLU A 354 3.63 -20.04 26.16
CA GLU A 354 4.55 -19.02 25.65
C GLU A 354 4.02 -18.38 24.36
N LEU A 355 3.21 -19.12 23.60
CA LEU A 355 2.65 -18.72 22.29
C LEU A 355 1.25 -18.10 22.48
N SER A 356 1.16 -16.91 23.06
CA SER A 356 -0.12 -16.25 23.29
C SER A 356 -0.34 -15.06 22.36
N TRP A 357 -1.60 -14.84 21.93
CA TRP A 357 -1.96 -13.63 21.19
C TRP A 357 -1.77 -12.36 22.00
N ASP A 358 -1.84 -12.42 23.32
CA ASP A 358 -1.62 -11.24 24.17
C ASP A 358 -0.16 -10.80 24.13
N THR A 359 0.79 -11.75 24.18
CA THR A 359 2.23 -11.48 23.98
C THR A 359 2.51 -11.00 22.56
N ALA A 360 1.92 -11.62 21.54
CA ALA A 360 2.05 -11.18 20.16
C ALA A 360 1.52 -9.76 19.98
N ALA A 361 0.31 -9.45 20.49
CA ALA A 361 -0.29 -8.13 20.42
C ALA A 361 0.58 -7.05 21.05
N GLU A 362 1.20 -7.32 22.21
CA GLU A 362 2.13 -6.38 22.84
C GLU A 362 3.31 -6.03 21.92
N ARG A 363 3.90 -7.03 21.27
CA ARG A 363 5.02 -6.84 20.34
C ARG A 363 4.58 -6.12 19.05
N TYR A 364 3.39 -6.44 18.52
CA TYR A 364 2.82 -5.70 17.38
C TYR A 364 2.55 -4.24 17.73
N LEU A 365 1.97 -3.97 18.91
CA LEU A 365 1.73 -2.62 19.39
C LEU A 365 3.03 -1.84 19.60
N ALA A 366 4.10 -2.49 20.06
CA ALA A 366 5.42 -1.86 20.17
C ALA A 366 5.97 -1.45 18.80
N VAL A 367 5.87 -2.33 17.80
CA VAL A 367 6.24 -2.02 16.41
C VAL A 367 5.41 -0.87 15.85
N TRP A 368 4.10 -0.85 16.09
CA TRP A 368 3.23 0.21 15.60
C TRP A 368 3.50 1.55 16.28
N ARG A 369 3.77 1.56 17.59
CA ARG A 369 4.18 2.77 18.33
C ARG A 369 5.50 3.29 17.77
N GLU A 370 6.51 2.45 17.63
CA GLU A 370 7.80 2.81 17.06
C GLU A 370 7.65 3.45 15.67
N VAL A 371 6.88 2.83 14.77
CA VAL A 371 6.65 3.34 13.41
C VAL A 371 5.83 4.64 13.42
N ALA A 372 4.81 4.73 14.29
CA ALA A 372 3.99 5.94 14.42
C ALA A 372 4.79 7.11 15.00
N ASP A 373 5.68 6.85 15.98
CA ASP A 373 6.52 7.86 16.62
C ASP A 373 7.70 8.26 15.73
N ALA A 374 8.29 7.31 14.98
CA ALA A 374 9.34 7.56 14.00
C ALA A 374 8.78 8.18 12.70
N ALA A 375 7.48 8.01 12.43
CA ALA A 375 6.84 8.81 11.39
C ALA A 375 7.12 10.26 11.76
N PRO A 376 7.79 11.05 10.86
CA PRO A 376 8.02 12.44 11.16
C PRO A 376 6.67 12.97 11.64
N ALA A 377 6.64 13.39 12.92
CA ALA A 377 5.44 13.96 13.51
C ALA A 377 4.89 14.81 12.39
N ARG A 378 3.62 14.64 12.00
CA ARG A 378 2.96 15.57 11.07
C ARG A 378 3.21 16.91 11.73
N ARG A 379 4.45 17.45 11.51
CA ARG A 379 4.78 18.77 12.02
C ARG A 379 3.68 19.61 11.45
N PRO A 380 2.88 20.25 12.29
CA PRO A 380 1.81 21.07 11.78
C PRO A 380 2.50 21.92 10.73
N VAL A 381 1.95 21.86 9.49
CA VAL A 381 2.24 22.89 8.50
C VAL A 381 2.28 24.14 9.34
N ARG A 382 3.43 24.83 9.42
CA ARG A 382 3.51 26.06 10.17
C ARG A 382 2.53 27.00 9.50
N THR A 383 1.25 26.87 9.88
CA THR A 383 0.21 27.78 9.44
C THR A 383 0.63 29.14 9.98
N VAL A 384 0.75 30.08 9.12
CA VAL A 384 0.86 31.49 9.52
C VAL A 384 -0.25 31.72 10.54
N ALA A 385 0.09 32.23 11.72
CA ALA A 385 -0.89 32.59 12.73
C ALA A 385 -1.99 33.42 12.04
N PRO A 386 -3.28 33.34 12.47
CA PRO A 386 -4.38 34.04 11.84
C PRO A 386 -4.14 35.56 11.93
N GLY A 387 -3.35 36.07 10.98
CA GLY A 387 -3.18 37.47 10.68
C GLY A 387 -4.07 37.81 9.48
N ARG A 388 -4.05 39.08 9.04
CA ARG A 388 -4.67 39.47 7.78
C ARG A 388 -4.18 38.51 6.66
N PRO A 389 -5.08 37.90 5.86
CA PRO A 389 -4.68 37.08 4.72
C PRO A 389 -3.75 37.85 3.80
N ALA A 390 -2.62 37.26 3.41
CA ALA A 390 -1.79 37.85 2.37
C ALA A 390 -2.57 37.97 1.06
N ARG A 391 -2.27 38.97 0.23
CA ARG A 391 -2.86 39.00 -1.11
C ARG A 391 -2.37 37.87 -2.00
N VAL A 392 -1.10 37.45 -1.83
CA VAL A 392 -0.42 36.45 -2.64
C VAL A 392 0.18 35.36 -1.78
N VAL A 393 -0.08 34.10 -2.13
CA VAL A 393 0.63 32.92 -1.62
C VAL A 393 1.44 32.33 -2.76
N ALA A 394 2.76 32.44 -2.72
CA ALA A 394 3.67 31.88 -3.72
C ALA A 394 4.25 30.54 -3.25
N ALA A 395 4.02 29.50 -4.02
CA ALA A 395 4.41 28.11 -3.72
C ALA A 395 5.59 27.67 -4.59
N ILE A 396 6.75 27.41 -3.97
CA ILE A 396 7.93 26.82 -4.59
C ILE A 396 7.97 25.35 -4.21
N THR A 397 7.95 24.43 -5.21
CA THR A 397 8.06 22.99 -4.96
C THR A 397 9.41 22.48 -5.44
N SER A 398 10.32 22.16 -4.51
CA SER A 398 11.64 21.60 -4.81
C SER A 398 11.63 20.07 -4.75
N THR A 399 12.21 19.43 -5.77
CA THR A 399 12.39 17.98 -5.86
C THR A 399 13.82 17.67 -6.30
N GLY A 400 14.79 17.89 -5.41
CA GLY A 400 16.22 17.73 -5.68
C GLY A 400 16.85 18.96 -6.36
N GLN A 401 16.26 20.14 -6.18
CA GLN A 401 16.67 21.43 -6.76
C GLN A 401 16.94 22.45 -5.64
N ALA A 402 17.57 22.02 -4.55
CA ALA A 402 17.81 22.89 -3.40
C ALA A 402 18.61 24.16 -3.77
N ASP A 403 19.55 24.03 -4.72
CA ASP A 403 20.43 25.13 -5.15
C ASP A 403 19.68 26.26 -5.88
N ASP A 404 18.53 25.98 -6.50
CA ASP A 404 17.74 26.94 -7.26
C ASP A 404 16.77 27.73 -6.35
N VAL A 405 16.34 27.16 -5.23
CA VAL A 405 15.33 27.73 -4.32
C VAL A 405 15.69 29.13 -3.82
N PRO A 406 16.95 29.47 -3.45
CA PRO A 406 17.29 30.83 -2.99
C PRO A 406 17.04 31.91 -4.03
N ALA A 407 17.29 31.63 -5.31
CA ALA A 407 17.06 32.58 -6.40
C ALA A 407 15.56 32.85 -6.60
N ALA A 408 14.72 31.82 -6.57
CA ALA A 408 13.27 31.96 -6.64
C ALA A 408 12.72 32.78 -5.46
N ILE A 409 13.16 32.50 -4.22
CA ILE A 409 12.77 33.28 -3.02
C ILE A 409 13.20 34.76 -3.15
N ALA A 410 14.44 35.00 -3.60
CA ALA A 410 14.95 36.37 -3.78
C ALA A 410 14.14 37.14 -4.81
N GLY A 411 13.80 36.51 -5.95
CA GLY A 411 12.95 37.10 -6.98
C GLY A 411 11.56 37.46 -6.47
N LEU A 412 10.95 36.62 -5.64
CA LEU A 412 9.66 36.88 -5.01
C LEU A 412 9.72 38.04 -3.98
N ARG A 413 10.76 38.09 -3.15
CA ARG A 413 10.96 39.18 -2.17
C ARG A 413 11.20 40.53 -2.84
N ALA A 414 11.90 40.54 -3.97
CA ALA A 414 12.16 41.73 -4.75
C ALA A 414 10.91 42.42 -5.34
N GLN A 415 9.72 41.75 -5.24
CA GLN A 415 8.45 42.31 -5.73
C GLN A 415 7.88 43.44 -4.85
N GLY A 416 8.42 43.67 -3.66
CA GLY A 416 8.04 44.79 -2.78
C GLY A 416 6.66 44.67 -2.14
N LEU A 417 6.07 43.45 -2.07
CA LEU A 417 4.73 43.23 -1.54
C LEU A 417 4.69 43.14 0.01
N GLY A 418 5.84 43.02 0.68
CA GLY A 418 5.89 42.95 2.15
C GLY A 418 4.96 41.90 2.74
N ASP A 419 4.10 42.29 3.67
CA ASP A 419 3.15 41.41 4.36
C ASP A 419 2.02 40.87 3.46
N ASP A 420 1.86 41.42 2.25
CA ASP A 420 0.91 40.93 1.26
C ASP A 420 1.43 39.72 0.47
N LEU A 421 2.66 39.24 0.74
CA LEU A 421 3.25 38.04 0.15
C LEU A 421 3.60 37.01 1.21
N THR A 422 3.06 35.82 1.08
CA THR A 422 3.51 34.64 1.84
C THR A 422 4.21 33.66 0.90
N ILE A 423 5.45 33.31 1.19
CA ILE A 423 6.22 32.33 0.42
C ILE A 423 6.13 30.98 1.14
N VAL A 424 5.69 29.97 0.41
CA VAL A 424 5.61 28.57 0.86
C VAL A 424 6.63 27.76 0.08
N VAL A 425 7.53 27.06 0.77
CA VAL A 425 8.47 26.14 0.13
C VAL A 425 8.10 24.70 0.49
N VAL A 426 7.87 23.88 -0.52
CA VAL A 426 7.63 22.45 -0.36
C VAL A 426 8.91 21.69 -0.64
N ALA A 427 9.53 21.14 0.40
CA ALA A 427 10.66 20.21 0.29
C ALA A 427 10.08 18.82 -0.03
N ASN A 428 9.97 18.50 -1.33
CA ASN A 428 9.27 17.30 -1.81
C ASN A 428 10.13 16.03 -1.76
N ARG A 429 11.45 16.17 -1.66
CA ARG A 429 12.39 15.05 -1.61
C ARG A 429 13.12 15.04 -0.27
N PRO A 430 12.91 14.02 0.59
CA PRO A 430 13.63 13.94 1.86
C PRO A 430 15.15 13.90 1.67
N GLY A 431 15.87 14.69 2.43
CA GLY A 431 17.34 14.69 2.46
C GLY A 431 18.02 15.30 1.24
N ASP A 432 17.31 16.10 0.42
CA ASP A 432 17.91 16.82 -0.72
C ASP A 432 18.51 18.19 -0.36
N GLY A 433 18.51 18.52 0.94
CA GLY A 433 19.05 19.80 1.44
C GLY A 433 18.07 20.97 1.42
N THR A 434 16.93 20.87 0.73
CA THR A 434 15.95 21.97 0.62
C THR A 434 15.40 22.40 1.97
N ALA A 435 15.03 21.45 2.83
CA ALA A 435 14.42 21.76 4.11
C ALA A 435 15.43 22.42 5.08
N GLU A 436 16.66 21.95 5.09
CA GLU A 436 17.78 22.49 5.88
C GLU A 436 18.07 23.92 5.44
N LEU A 437 18.20 24.14 4.14
CA LEU A 437 18.46 25.45 3.54
C LEU A 437 17.38 26.47 3.91
N VAL A 438 16.11 26.09 3.81
CA VAL A 438 15.00 27.01 4.14
C VAL A 438 14.98 27.33 5.63
N ARG A 439 15.22 26.35 6.52
CA ARG A 439 15.26 26.61 7.96
C ARG A 439 16.39 27.55 8.37
N GLU A 440 17.55 27.39 7.75
CA GLU A 440 18.76 28.13 8.11
C GLU A 440 18.76 29.55 7.52
N HIS A 441 18.38 29.68 6.23
CA HIS A 441 18.57 30.94 5.50
C HIS A 441 17.27 31.69 5.19
N HIS A 442 16.10 31.01 5.30
CA HIS A 442 14.79 31.62 4.97
C HIS A 442 13.71 31.27 6.02
N PRO A 443 13.94 31.55 7.32
CA PRO A 443 13.04 31.14 8.41
C PRO A 443 11.69 31.84 8.40
N ASP A 444 11.53 32.90 7.61
CA ASP A 444 10.28 33.64 7.36
C ASP A 444 9.38 32.92 6.33
N CYS A 445 9.92 32.02 5.52
CA CYS A 445 9.13 31.20 4.61
C CYS A 445 8.37 30.10 5.36
N VAL A 446 7.18 29.79 4.88
CA VAL A 446 6.41 28.63 5.35
C VAL A 446 7.01 27.37 4.74
N LEU A 447 7.65 26.53 5.55
CA LEU A 447 8.24 25.28 5.09
C LEU A 447 7.25 24.12 5.24
N VAL A 448 7.01 23.40 4.14
CA VAL A 448 6.26 22.15 4.08
C VAL A 448 7.21 21.01 3.72
N GLU A 449 7.51 20.14 4.67
CA GLU A 449 8.34 18.97 4.43
C GLU A 449 7.49 17.77 4.04
N ARG A 450 7.91 17.05 3.00
CA ARG A 450 7.26 15.82 2.57
C ARG A 450 8.08 14.61 3.06
N PRO A 451 7.46 13.64 3.75
CA PRO A 451 8.16 12.44 4.22
C PRO A 451 8.59 11.51 3.08
N GLU A 452 8.00 11.67 1.91
CA GLU A 452 8.31 10.97 0.67
C GLU A 452 7.97 11.86 -0.53
N THR A 453 8.64 11.62 -1.65
CA THR A 453 8.38 12.35 -2.89
C THR A 453 6.95 12.13 -3.36
N ARG A 454 6.20 13.21 -3.54
CA ARG A 454 4.81 13.23 -3.97
C ARG A 454 4.65 13.83 -5.37
N SER A 455 3.44 13.69 -5.93
CA SER A 455 3.11 14.28 -7.23
C SER A 455 3.12 15.81 -7.17
N TYR A 456 3.26 16.43 -8.33
CA TYR A 456 3.17 17.87 -8.48
C TYR A 456 1.82 18.41 -7.95
N ALA A 457 0.72 17.78 -8.36
CA ALA A 457 -0.63 18.14 -7.92
C ALA A 457 -0.82 18.13 -6.40
N GLU A 458 -0.34 17.04 -5.72
CA GLU A 458 -0.42 16.94 -4.26
C GLU A 458 0.40 18.03 -3.55
N ASN A 459 1.55 18.39 -4.10
CA ASN A 459 2.41 19.40 -3.51
C ASN A 459 1.83 20.80 -3.62
N GLN A 460 1.26 21.15 -4.77
CA GLN A 460 0.58 22.45 -4.93
C GLN A 460 -0.64 22.56 -4.01
N ALA A 461 -1.45 21.49 -3.91
CA ALA A 461 -2.59 21.48 -3.00
C ALA A 461 -2.19 21.71 -1.53
N VAL A 462 -1.12 21.06 -1.08
CA VAL A 462 -0.61 21.23 0.30
C VAL A 462 0.00 22.62 0.50
N ALA A 463 0.74 23.14 -0.47
CA ALA A 463 1.32 24.48 -0.39
C ALA A 463 0.24 25.54 -0.23
N PHE A 464 -0.82 25.45 -1.04
CA PHE A 464 -1.91 26.43 -1.00
C PHE A 464 -2.84 26.26 0.21
N ALA A 465 -2.86 25.08 0.82
CA ALA A 465 -3.54 24.87 2.11
C ALA A 465 -2.73 25.39 3.30
N ALA A 466 -1.41 25.60 3.13
CA ALA A 466 -0.52 26.04 4.20
C ALA A 466 -0.69 27.52 4.59
N ALA A 467 -1.21 28.36 3.69
CA ALA A 467 -1.41 29.77 3.94
C ALA A 467 -2.70 30.29 3.28
N PRO A 468 -3.45 31.19 3.95
CA PRO A 468 -4.59 31.90 3.34
C PRO A 468 -4.09 33.02 2.41
N GLY A 469 -4.74 33.21 1.26
CA GLY A 469 -4.44 34.29 0.31
C GLY A 469 -5.47 34.38 -0.79
N GLU A 470 -5.60 35.56 -1.40
CA GLU A 470 -6.57 35.83 -2.47
C GLU A 470 -6.10 35.25 -3.81
N HIS A 471 -4.77 35.28 -4.05
CA HIS A 471 -4.14 34.78 -5.25
C HIS A 471 -3.07 33.74 -4.88
N LEU A 472 -2.99 32.70 -5.68
CA LEU A 472 -2.05 31.59 -5.54
C LEU A 472 -1.04 31.71 -6.67
N VAL A 473 0.27 31.64 -6.37
CA VAL A 473 1.30 31.65 -7.39
C VAL A 473 2.08 30.35 -7.35
N ILE A 474 2.07 29.64 -8.46
CA ILE A 474 2.95 28.49 -8.69
C ILE A 474 4.29 29.03 -9.14
N VAL A 475 5.38 28.54 -8.56
CA VAL A 475 6.75 28.94 -8.88
C VAL A 475 7.62 27.71 -8.97
N ASN A 476 8.22 27.46 -10.13
CA ASN A 476 9.28 26.46 -10.22
C ASN A 476 10.54 26.96 -9.49
N PRO A 477 11.34 26.07 -8.88
CA PRO A 477 12.55 26.46 -8.16
C PRO A 477 13.55 27.27 -9.02
N ASP A 478 13.61 26.97 -10.32
CA ASP A 478 14.50 27.57 -11.33
C ASP A 478 13.88 28.79 -12.04
N ALA A 479 12.71 29.27 -11.59
CA ALA A 479 12.01 30.42 -12.13
C ALA A 479 12.19 31.65 -11.23
N ALA A 480 12.80 32.72 -11.75
CA ALA A 480 13.08 33.96 -11.04
C ALA A 480 12.20 35.11 -11.57
N ALA A 481 11.26 35.58 -10.75
CA ALA A 481 10.41 36.73 -11.07
C ALA A 481 11.24 38.02 -11.20
N GLN A 482 11.08 38.74 -12.30
CA GLN A 482 11.72 40.01 -12.51
C GLN A 482 11.02 41.13 -11.72
N PRO A 483 11.70 42.24 -11.38
CA PRO A 483 11.09 43.34 -10.63
C PRO A 483 9.80 43.83 -11.28
N GLY A 484 8.72 43.95 -10.48
CA GLY A 484 7.41 44.39 -10.97
C GLY A 484 6.50 43.29 -11.51
N CYS A 485 6.96 42.04 -11.60
CA CYS A 485 6.19 40.91 -12.12
C CYS A 485 4.89 40.69 -11.32
N LEU A 486 4.97 40.41 -10.00
CA LEU A 486 3.77 40.19 -9.18
C LEU A 486 2.83 41.43 -9.12
N PRO A 487 3.33 42.65 -8.96
CA PRO A 487 2.49 43.84 -9.06
C PRO A 487 1.72 43.94 -10.38
N ALA A 488 2.34 43.64 -11.53
CA ALA A 488 1.67 43.67 -12.84
C ALA A 488 0.57 42.60 -12.93
N LEU A 489 0.85 41.36 -12.50
CA LEU A 489 -0.14 40.27 -12.48
C LEU A 489 -1.32 40.59 -11.54
N LEU A 490 -1.06 41.17 -10.36
CA LEU A 490 -2.10 41.61 -9.44
C LEU A 490 -2.98 42.70 -10.03
N ALA A 491 -2.38 43.73 -10.64
CA ALA A 491 -3.11 44.81 -11.30
C ALA A 491 -4.01 44.28 -12.42
N PHE A 492 -3.50 43.30 -13.20
CA PHE A 492 -4.29 42.64 -14.22
C PHE A 492 -5.47 41.86 -13.63
N MET A 493 -5.24 41.06 -12.57
CA MET A 493 -6.28 40.31 -11.87
C MET A 493 -7.35 41.22 -11.29
N ASP A 494 -6.96 42.37 -10.71
CA ASP A 494 -7.88 43.33 -10.15
C ASP A 494 -8.79 43.97 -11.25
N ALA A 495 -8.22 44.25 -12.42
CA ALA A 495 -8.92 44.80 -13.57
C ALA A 495 -9.83 43.77 -14.30
N HIS A 496 -9.55 42.47 -14.16
CA HIS A 496 -10.24 41.41 -14.89
C HIS A 496 -10.86 40.37 -13.92
N PRO A 497 -12.05 40.63 -13.38
CA PRO A 497 -12.68 39.70 -12.41
C PRO A 497 -12.95 38.30 -12.93
N ALA A 498 -13.14 38.13 -14.25
CA ALA A 498 -13.31 36.82 -14.89
C ALA A 498 -11.98 36.03 -15.08
N CYS A 499 -10.84 36.70 -14.90
CA CYS A 499 -9.54 36.05 -15.01
C CYS A 499 -9.33 35.08 -13.85
N GLY A 500 -9.24 33.78 -14.19
CA GLY A 500 -8.95 32.69 -13.25
C GLY A 500 -7.45 32.42 -13.15
N VAL A 501 -6.71 32.58 -14.26
CA VAL A 501 -5.25 32.38 -14.37
C VAL A 501 -4.64 33.48 -15.22
N VAL A 502 -3.53 34.06 -14.74
CA VAL A 502 -2.69 34.93 -15.54
C VAL A 502 -1.24 34.43 -15.48
N ALA A 503 -0.61 34.31 -16.64
CA ALA A 503 0.77 33.91 -16.80
C ALA A 503 1.65 35.11 -17.21
N PRO A 504 2.88 35.24 -16.70
CA PRO A 504 3.87 36.19 -17.20
C PRO A 504 4.42 35.77 -18.56
N VAL A 505 5.22 36.61 -19.17
CA VAL A 505 6.14 36.23 -20.23
C VAL A 505 7.33 35.49 -19.58
N LEU A 506 7.66 34.31 -20.12
CA LEU A 506 8.87 33.58 -19.73
C LEU A 506 10.03 33.93 -20.66
N ARG A 507 11.23 34.08 -20.07
CA ARG A 507 12.47 34.28 -20.81
C ARG A 507 13.48 33.20 -20.47
N ASN A 508 14.23 32.80 -21.47
CA ASN A 508 15.41 31.97 -21.29
C ASN A 508 16.55 32.76 -20.61
N LEU A 509 17.58 32.08 -20.14
CA LEU A 509 18.76 32.72 -19.51
C LEU A 509 19.49 33.71 -20.45
N ASP A 510 19.37 33.52 -21.77
CA ASP A 510 19.93 34.43 -22.80
C ASP A 510 19.02 35.64 -23.11
N GLY A 511 17.91 35.80 -22.40
CA GLY A 511 16.93 36.84 -22.60
C GLY A 511 15.93 36.62 -23.72
N SER A 512 16.05 35.54 -24.48
CA SER A 512 15.10 35.22 -25.56
C SER A 512 13.73 34.83 -25.01
N TYR A 513 12.66 35.12 -25.76
CA TYR A 513 11.29 34.76 -25.41
C TYR A 513 11.09 33.25 -25.41
N GLN A 514 10.48 32.73 -24.35
CA GLN A 514 10.08 31.34 -24.23
C GLN A 514 8.58 31.20 -24.51
N GLU A 515 8.24 30.41 -25.51
CA GLU A 515 6.84 30.17 -25.88
C GLU A 515 6.12 29.33 -24.83
N ALA A 516 5.62 29.96 -23.77
CA ALA A 516 4.92 29.31 -22.67
C ALA A 516 3.40 29.20 -22.89
N ALA A 517 2.82 30.16 -23.61
CA ALA A 517 1.40 30.17 -23.95
C ALA A 517 1.09 29.18 -25.07
N ARG A 518 0.05 28.39 -24.88
CA ARG A 518 -0.28 27.26 -25.74
C ARG A 518 -1.75 27.21 -26.10
N ARG A 519 -2.07 26.60 -27.24
CA ARG A 519 -3.42 26.15 -27.60
C ARG A 519 -3.70 24.79 -27.00
N PHE A 520 -4.97 24.46 -26.79
CA PHE A 520 -5.31 23.10 -26.38
C PHE A 520 -4.84 22.09 -27.44
N PRO A 521 -4.27 20.95 -26.98
CA PRO A 521 -3.62 20.02 -27.89
C PRO A 521 -4.61 19.40 -28.88
N GLU A 522 -4.30 19.42 -30.16
CA GLU A 522 -4.93 18.52 -31.13
C GLU A 522 -4.42 17.09 -30.88
N PRO A 523 -5.32 16.12 -30.53
CA PRO A 523 -4.88 14.81 -30.06
C PRO A 523 -4.00 14.05 -31.05
N VAL A 524 -4.30 14.11 -32.35
CA VAL A 524 -3.56 13.41 -33.41
C VAL A 524 -2.20 14.08 -33.65
N GLY A 525 -2.17 15.40 -33.76
CA GLY A 525 -0.93 16.16 -33.94
C GLY A 525 0.02 16.02 -32.75
N SER A 526 -0.52 16.09 -31.52
CA SER A 526 0.25 15.96 -30.29
C SER A 526 0.82 14.54 -30.09
N ALA A 527 0.07 13.50 -30.47
CA ALA A 527 0.56 12.12 -30.44
C ALA A 527 1.70 11.90 -31.44
N ILE A 528 1.54 12.39 -32.68
CA ILE A 528 2.55 12.21 -33.75
C ILE A 528 3.84 12.97 -33.43
N ARG A 529 3.77 14.20 -32.88
CA ARG A 529 4.94 15.02 -32.52
C ARG A 529 5.90 14.35 -31.54
N ARG A 530 5.40 13.48 -30.69
CA ARG A 530 6.19 12.73 -29.68
C ARG A 530 6.69 11.37 -30.18
N THR A 531 6.48 11.06 -31.44
CA THR A 531 6.98 9.86 -32.10
C THR A 531 8.07 10.18 -33.11
N PRO A 532 8.88 9.21 -33.60
CA PRO A 532 9.78 9.41 -34.70
C PRO A 532 9.12 9.93 -35.99
N LEU A 533 7.78 9.76 -36.11
CA LEU A 533 6.96 10.27 -37.21
C LEU A 533 6.85 11.81 -37.22
N ARG A 534 7.30 12.51 -36.17
CA ARG A 534 7.37 13.98 -36.14
C ARG A 534 8.13 14.57 -37.34
N ARG A 535 9.12 13.85 -37.87
CA ARG A 535 9.90 14.27 -39.06
C ARG A 535 9.07 14.36 -40.35
N LEU A 536 7.88 13.76 -40.34
CA LEU A 536 6.95 13.77 -41.49
C LEU A 536 5.90 14.88 -41.37
N LEU A 537 5.85 15.61 -40.24
CA LEU A 537 4.91 16.72 -40.06
C LEU A 537 5.47 17.98 -40.71
N PRO A 538 4.64 18.74 -41.47
CA PRO A 538 5.02 20.05 -41.99
C PRO A 538 5.38 21.01 -40.83
N PRO A 539 6.32 21.97 -41.05
CA PRO A 539 6.71 22.94 -40.01
C PRO A 539 5.53 23.71 -39.41
N GLU A 540 4.54 24.04 -40.22
CA GLU A 540 3.31 24.76 -39.82
C GLU A 540 2.47 23.96 -38.78
N ARG A 541 2.49 22.63 -38.87
CA ARG A 541 1.82 21.76 -37.89
C ARG A 541 2.64 21.53 -36.61
N HIS A 542 3.94 21.81 -36.61
CA HIS A 542 4.74 21.84 -35.39
C HIS A 542 4.38 23.04 -34.51
N ALA A 543 4.02 24.15 -35.12
CA ALA A 543 3.67 25.39 -34.47
C ALA A 543 2.17 25.53 -34.10
N ALA A 544 1.32 24.60 -34.57
CA ALA A 544 -0.14 24.72 -34.45
C ALA A 544 -0.67 24.78 -33.00
N ASP A 545 0.10 24.26 -32.02
CA ASP A 545 -0.29 24.29 -30.60
C ASP A 545 0.34 25.46 -29.83
N HIS A 546 1.03 26.37 -30.51
CA HIS A 546 1.71 27.50 -29.90
C HIS A 546 1.04 28.82 -30.30
N TYR A 547 0.98 29.76 -29.38
CA TYR A 547 0.78 31.17 -29.73
C TYR A 547 2.15 31.71 -30.10
N LEU A 548 2.40 31.84 -31.42
CA LEU A 548 3.69 32.26 -31.94
C LEU A 548 3.93 33.75 -31.63
N GLY A 549 5.18 34.04 -31.28
CA GLY A 549 5.66 35.37 -31.03
C GLY A 549 5.37 35.93 -29.62
N GLU A 550 6.23 36.86 -29.22
CA GLU A 550 6.11 37.58 -27.98
C GLU A 550 4.87 38.51 -28.04
N PRO A 551 4.03 38.54 -26.99
CA PRO A 551 2.82 39.40 -27.00
C PRO A 551 3.18 40.86 -26.75
N ASP A 552 2.65 41.76 -27.55
CA ASP A 552 2.75 43.21 -27.35
C ASP A 552 1.73 43.75 -26.32
N ALA A 553 0.67 43.00 -26.06
CA ALA A 553 -0.39 43.32 -25.12
C ALA A 553 -0.91 42.05 -24.43
N ALA A 554 -1.61 42.21 -23.32
CA ALA A 554 -2.28 41.11 -22.65
C ALA A 554 -3.22 40.37 -23.61
N ARG A 555 -3.14 39.06 -23.67
CA ARG A 555 -3.95 38.22 -24.57
C ARG A 555 -4.56 37.03 -23.85
N PRO A 556 -5.77 36.60 -24.19
CA PRO A 556 -6.32 35.34 -23.72
C PRO A 556 -5.58 34.19 -24.42
N VAL A 557 -5.35 33.10 -23.65
CA VAL A 557 -4.68 31.91 -24.13
C VAL A 557 -5.43 30.66 -23.66
N ASP A 558 -5.33 29.55 -24.39
CA ASP A 558 -6.04 28.35 -23.99
C ASP A 558 -5.47 27.81 -22.68
N TRP A 559 -4.13 27.75 -22.57
CA TRP A 559 -3.40 27.39 -21.36
C TRP A 559 -1.95 27.89 -21.40
N SER A 560 -1.30 27.95 -20.24
CA SER A 560 0.10 28.31 -20.10
C SER A 560 0.84 27.29 -19.26
N LEU A 561 2.17 27.17 -19.46
CA LEU A 561 3.05 26.28 -18.73
C LEU A 561 3.07 26.62 -17.23
N GLY A 562 3.17 25.59 -16.39
CA GLY A 562 3.15 25.68 -14.94
C GLY A 562 4.45 26.19 -14.29
N ALA A 563 5.42 26.73 -15.06
CA ALA A 563 6.66 27.27 -14.50
C ALA A 563 6.43 28.46 -13.55
N PHE A 564 5.49 29.35 -13.94
CA PHE A 564 5.03 30.48 -13.14
C PHE A 564 3.61 30.86 -13.52
N LEU A 565 2.66 30.70 -12.61
CA LEU A 565 1.24 31.01 -12.86
C LEU A 565 0.64 31.69 -11.64
N MET A 566 -0.05 32.82 -11.82
CA MET A 566 -0.91 33.37 -10.79
C MET A 566 -2.35 32.92 -11.01
N ILE A 567 -2.96 32.34 -9.99
CA ILE A 567 -4.30 31.74 -10.01
C ILE A 567 -5.16 32.44 -8.97
N ARG A 568 -6.37 32.89 -9.34
CA ARG A 568 -7.36 33.39 -8.38
C ARG A 568 -7.80 32.25 -7.46
N ARG A 569 -7.75 32.43 -6.14
CA ARG A 569 -8.18 31.39 -5.16
C ARG A 569 -9.60 30.92 -5.43
N ALA A 570 -10.53 31.84 -5.69
CA ALA A 570 -11.92 31.49 -6.01
C ALA A 570 -12.03 30.57 -7.24
N ALA A 571 -11.19 30.78 -8.26
CA ALA A 571 -11.17 29.94 -9.46
C ALA A 571 -10.57 28.55 -9.15
N TRP A 572 -9.49 28.52 -8.34
CA TRP A 572 -8.89 27.27 -7.86
C TRP A 572 -9.89 26.42 -7.05
N ASP A 573 -10.60 27.05 -6.12
CA ASP A 573 -11.55 26.38 -5.23
C ASP A 573 -12.79 25.90 -6.01
N ASP A 574 -13.27 26.69 -7.00
CA ASP A 574 -14.42 26.33 -7.86
C ASP A 574 -14.19 25.05 -8.69
N VAL A 575 -12.96 24.81 -9.13
CA VAL A 575 -12.62 23.60 -9.88
C VAL A 575 -11.98 22.50 -9.01
N GLY A 576 -11.68 22.78 -7.74
CA GLY A 576 -11.07 21.81 -6.81
C GLY A 576 -9.57 21.59 -7.02
N GLY A 577 -8.86 22.56 -7.63
CA GLY A 577 -7.43 22.49 -7.86
C GLY A 577 -7.00 21.49 -8.92
N PHE A 578 -5.75 21.03 -8.87
CA PHE A 578 -5.23 19.97 -9.75
C PHE A 578 -5.88 18.62 -9.47
N ASP A 579 -6.09 17.82 -10.50
CA ASP A 579 -6.59 16.45 -10.38
C ASP A 579 -5.42 15.47 -10.22
N GLU A 580 -5.33 14.83 -9.04
CA GLU A 580 -4.31 13.83 -8.72
C GLU A 580 -4.30 12.60 -9.66
N ALA A 581 -5.37 12.39 -10.43
CA ALA A 581 -5.40 11.31 -11.41
C ALA A 581 -4.34 11.46 -12.50
N PHE A 582 -3.81 12.68 -12.71
CA PHE A 582 -2.74 12.96 -13.68
C PHE A 582 -1.32 12.78 -13.10
N ALA A 583 -1.20 12.30 -11.86
CA ALA A 583 0.10 11.97 -11.27
C ALA A 583 0.94 10.99 -12.15
N PRO A 584 2.30 11.06 -12.12
CA PRO A 584 3.10 11.94 -11.28
C PRO A 584 3.33 13.33 -11.85
N LEU A 585 3.28 13.52 -13.19
CA LEU A 585 3.60 14.74 -13.92
C LEU A 585 2.95 14.75 -15.31
N TYR A 586 2.81 15.96 -15.88
CA TYR A 586 2.33 16.31 -17.22
C TYR A 586 0.81 16.20 -17.44
N VAL A 587 0.27 17.18 -18.15
CA VAL A 587 -1.15 17.35 -18.52
C VAL A 587 -2.02 17.93 -17.38
N GLU A 588 -1.56 17.93 -16.12
CA GLU A 588 -2.32 18.50 -14.99
C GLU A 588 -2.64 19.99 -15.19
N GLU A 589 -1.69 20.78 -15.73
CA GLU A 589 -1.92 22.20 -16.01
C GLU A 589 -2.92 22.41 -17.16
N ILE A 590 -2.85 21.57 -18.19
CA ILE A 590 -3.79 21.61 -19.32
C ILE A 590 -5.20 21.30 -18.83
N GLU A 591 -5.32 20.27 -17.97
CA GLU A 591 -6.59 19.79 -17.45
C GLU A 591 -7.23 20.81 -16.48
N LEU A 592 -6.43 21.41 -15.59
CA LEU A 592 -6.89 22.48 -14.71
C LEU A 592 -7.45 23.65 -15.52
N GLN A 593 -6.66 24.17 -16.47
CA GLN A 593 -7.02 25.32 -17.27
C GLN A 593 -8.20 25.03 -18.21
N TRP A 594 -8.35 23.78 -18.68
CA TRP A 594 -9.55 23.34 -19.40
C TRP A 594 -10.81 23.42 -18.51
N ARG A 595 -10.76 22.92 -17.26
CA ARG A 595 -11.90 23.00 -16.33
C ARG A 595 -12.24 24.44 -15.96
N LEU A 596 -11.24 25.31 -15.82
CA LEU A 596 -11.45 26.74 -15.60
C LEU A 596 -12.27 27.38 -16.73
N TRP A 597 -11.87 27.13 -17.99
CA TRP A 597 -12.63 27.58 -19.15
C TRP A 597 -14.07 27.04 -19.16
N GLN A 598 -14.28 25.80 -18.81
CA GLN A 598 -15.63 25.22 -18.72
C GLN A 598 -16.50 25.88 -17.67
N ARG A 599 -15.91 26.44 -16.63
CA ARG A 599 -16.59 27.18 -15.56
C ARG A 599 -16.73 28.67 -15.82
N GLY A 600 -16.23 29.17 -16.96
CA GLY A 600 -16.30 30.57 -17.35
C GLY A 600 -15.17 31.44 -16.82
N TRP A 601 -14.15 30.82 -16.23
CA TRP A 601 -12.91 31.52 -15.88
C TRP A 601 -11.99 31.60 -17.11
N GLU A 602 -11.32 32.78 -17.24
CA GLU A 602 -10.42 33.06 -18.36
C GLU A 602 -8.97 32.82 -18.00
N VAL A 603 -8.16 32.43 -18.99
CA VAL A 603 -6.70 32.29 -18.88
C VAL A 603 -6.04 33.33 -19.76
N TRP A 604 -5.09 34.09 -19.20
CA TRP A 604 -4.45 35.21 -19.87
C TRP A 604 -2.92 35.12 -19.79
N GLN A 605 -2.24 35.76 -20.76
CA GLN A 605 -0.83 36.08 -20.72
C GLN A 605 -0.64 37.58 -20.65
N GLU A 606 0.14 38.08 -19.66
CA GLU A 606 0.38 39.49 -19.39
C GLU A 606 1.85 39.84 -19.65
N PRO A 607 2.16 40.61 -20.72
CA PRO A 607 3.55 40.91 -21.07
C PRO A 607 4.27 41.91 -20.17
N ALA A 608 3.53 42.70 -19.38
CA ALA A 608 4.15 43.59 -18.39
C ALA A 608 4.78 42.82 -17.20
N ALA A 609 4.49 41.51 -17.09
CA ALA A 609 5.06 40.60 -16.09
C ALA A 609 6.10 39.67 -16.75
N GLU A 610 7.31 39.67 -16.25
CA GLU A 610 8.39 38.83 -16.77
C GLU A 610 8.99 37.93 -15.71
N VAL A 611 9.36 36.70 -16.13
CA VAL A 611 10.05 35.70 -15.31
C VAL A 611 11.17 35.07 -16.14
N VAL A 612 12.36 34.97 -15.56
CA VAL A 612 13.46 34.21 -16.17
C VAL A 612 13.36 32.77 -15.67
N ASP A 613 13.23 31.84 -16.60
CA ASP A 613 13.13 30.39 -16.36
C ASP A 613 14.39 29.72 -16.88
N ALA A 614 15.21 29.16 -15.98
CA ALA A 614 16.47 28.53 -16.32
C ALA A 614 16.31 27.13 -16.94
N HIS A 615 15.09 26.59 -16.94
CA HIS A 615 14.84 25.22 -17.36
C HIS A 615 14.71 25.10 -18.87
N GLN A 616 15.67 24.42 -19.51
CA GLN A 616 15.52 23.91 -20.86
C GLN A 616 14.47 22.77 -20.83
N ALA A 617 13.40 22.95 -21.59
CA ALA A 617 12.25 22.03 -21.71
C ALA A 617 12.62 20.55 -21.51
N ALA A 618 12.41 20.03 -20.31
CA ALA A 618 12.62 18.61 -19.95
C ALA A 618 11.75 17.64 -20.78
N SER A 619 10.84 18.18 -21.61
CA SER A 619 9.96 17.44 -22.51
C SER A 619 10.62 16.96 -23.80
N ASP A 620 11.82 17.43 -24.15
CA ASP A 620 12.51 17.12 -25.42
C ASP A 620 13.47 15.91 -25.34
N GLY A 621 13.36 15.13 -24.27
CA GLY A 621 14.14 13.92 -24.04
C GLY A 621 13.87 12.79 -25.07
N PRO A 622 14.69 11.71 -25.08
CA PRO A 622 14.55 10.59 -26.01
C PRO A 622 13.17 9.92 -25.90
N PHE A 623 12.62 9.48 -27.04
CA PHE A 623 11.29 8.85 -27.17
C PHE A 623 11.01 7.68 -26.20
N LEU A 624 12.04 7.03 -25.67
CA LEU A 624 11.92 5.89 -24.74
C LEU A 624 12.05 6.28 -23.25
N ASP A 625 12.03 7.57 -22.91
CA ASP A 625 12.03 8.00 -21.51
C ASP A 625 10.66 7.73 -20.85
N HIS A 626 10.70 7.30 -19.58
CA HIS A 626 9.51 7.13 -18.73
C HIS A 626 8.60 8.38 -18.70
N ARG A 627 9.16 9.58 -18.85
CA ARG A 627 8.45 10.86 -18.93
C ARG A 627 7.50 10.93 -20.14
N THR A 628 7.94 10.45 -21.29
CA THR A 628 7.10 10.35 -22.50
C THR A 628 5.93 9.39 -22.30
N VAL A 629 6.16 8.26 -21.63
CA VAL A 629 5.10 7.29 -21.29
C VAL A 629 4.05 7.90 -20.38
N TRP A 630 4.48 8.65 -19.34
CA TRP A 630 3.56 9.35 -18.45
C TRP A 630 2.73 10.41 -19.18
N HIS A 631 3.37 11.20 -20.05
CA HIS A 631 2.67 12.20 -20.83
C HIS A 631 1.61 11.60 -21.76
N LEU A 632 1.95 10.56 -22.52
CA LEU A 632 1.00 9.88 -23.41
C LEU A 632 -0.15 9.24 -22.64
N ARG A 633 0.13 8.62 -21.50
CA ARG A 633 -0.89 8.07 -20.61
C ARG A 633 -1.86 9.15 -20.11
N ASN A 634 -1.32 10.27 -19.65
CA ASN A 634 -2.12 11.36 -19.10
C ASN A 634 -2.87 12.12 -20.21
N LEU A 635 -2.29 12.28 -21.39
CA LEU A 635 -3.00 12.80 -22.57
C LEU A 635 -4.18 11.90 -22.96
N GLY A 636 -4.00 10.58 -22.94
CA GLY A 636 -5.08 9.61 -23.17
C GLY A 636 -6.18 9.68 -22.11
N ARG A 637 -5.86 10.01 -20.85
CA ARG A 637 -6.85 10.29 -19.80
C ARG A 637 -7.61 11.58 -20.06
N PHE A 638 -6.90 12.64 -20.42
CA PHE A 638 -7.47 13.94 -20.74
C PHE A 638 -8.49 13.82 -21.87
N ILE A 639 -8.13 13.17 -22.98
CA ILE A 639 -9.03 12.93 -24.11
C ILE A 639 -10.26 12.12 -23.69
N ARG A 640 -10.11 11.08 -22.87
CA ARG A 640 -11.28 10.30 -22.40
C ARG A 640 -12.23 11.09 -21.52
N ARG A 641 -11.73 12.06 -20.75
CA ARG A 641 -12.56 12.95 -19.91
C ARG A 641 -13.21 14.07 -20.70
N HIS A 642 -12.51 14.54 -21.73
CA HIS A 642 -12.91 15.68 -22.56
C HIS A 642 -12.96 15.27 -24.06
N PRO A 643 -13.91 14.41 -24.45
CA PRO A 643 -13.96 13.86 -25.81
C PRO A 643 -14.20 14.92 -26.88
N THR A 644 -14.72 16.10 -26.55
CA THR A 644 -14.90 17.24 -27.44
C THR A 644 -13.58 17.79 -28.00
N VAL A 645 -12.46 17.53 -27.31
CA VAL A 645 -11.10 17.82 -27.82
C VAL A 645 -10.82 17.12 -29.14
N LEU A 646 -11.36 15.90 -29.36
CA LEU A 646 -11.21 15.16 -30.63
C LEU A 646 -11.89 15.85 -31.80
N ALA A 647 -12.89 16.65 -31.55
CA ALA A 647 -13.63 17.42 -32.56
C ALA A 647 -13.04 18.83 -32.79
N GLY A 648 -11.87 19.13 -32.21
CA GLY A 648 -11.27 20.46 -32.25
C GLY A 648 -12.10 21.54 -31.56
N GLN A 649 -13.06 21.14 -30.69
CA GLN A 649 -13.88 22.08 -29.93
C GLN A 649 -13.13 22.44 -28.65
N ALA A 650 -12.61 23.67 -28.61
CA ALA A 650 -12.21 24.28 -27.34
C ALA A 650 -13.43 24.40 -26.40
N PRO A 651 -13.22 24.41 -25.07
CA PRO A 651 -14.31 24.79 -24.13
C PRO A 651 -14.93 26.07 -24.65
N ALA A 652 -16.26 26.13 -24.63
CA ALA A 652 -16.97 27.29 -25.20
C ALA A 652 -16.40 28.58 -24.60
N LEU A 653 -15.78 29.38 -25.45
CA LEU A 653 -15.23 30.68 -25.07
C LEU A 653 -16.30 31.53 -24.37
N ALA A 654 -15.93 32.22 -23.30
CA ALA A 654 -16.80 33.13 -22.60
C ALA A 654 -17.40 34.19 -23.58
N PRO A 655 -18.59 34.70 -23.34
CA PRO A 655 -19.28 35.65 -24.28
C PRO A 655 -18.45 36.86 -24.70
N SER A 656 -17.50 37.31 -23.87
CA SER A 656 -16.56 38.42 -24.16
C SER A 656 -15.60 38.11 -25.32
N GLN A 657 -15.19 36.84 -25.49
CA GLN A 657 -14.23 36.41 -26.53
C GLN A 657 -14.89 36.15 -27.89
N ARG A 658 -16.18 35.82 -27.93
CA ARG A 658 -16.93 35.67 -29.19
C ARG A 658 -16.98 36.95 -30.01
N ARG A 659 -16.91 38.12 -29.36
CA ARG A 659 -16.90 39.44 -30.04
C ARG A 659 -15.53 39.72 -30.68
N GLN A 660 -14.42 39.39 -30.04
CA GLN A 660 -13.09 39.64 -30.58
C GLN A 660 -12.68 38.67 -31.70
N ALA A 661 -13.14 37.42 -31.64
CA ALA A 661 -12.88 36.44 -32.71
C ALA A 661 -13.73 36.67 -33.97
N SER A 662 -14.77 37.49 -33.93
CA SER A 662 -15.58 37.88 -35.08
C SER A 662 -15.09 39.16 -35.76
N GLU A 663 -14.12 39.87 -35.18
CA GLU A 663 -13.55 41.12 -35.69
C GLU A 663 -12.11 40.95 -36.25
N GLN A 664 -11.53 39.76 -36.18
CA GLN A 664 -10.32 39.34 -36.86
C GLN A 664 -10.63 38.31 -37.96
#